data_7da8dd62e38b86d73a2f2de61c0cdf68
#
_entry.id   7da8dd62e38b86d73a2f2de61c0cdf68
#
_cell.length_a   1.000
_cell.length_b   1.000
_cell.length_c   1.000
_cell.angle_alpha   90.00
_cell.angle_beta   90.00
_cell.angle_gamma   90.00
#
_symmetry.space_group_name_H-M   'P 1'
#
loop_
_entity.id
_entity.type
_entity.pdbx_description
1 polymer ?
#
loop_
_entity_poly.entity_id
_entity_poly.type
_entity_poly.pdbx_seq_one_letter_code
_entity_poly.pdbx_strand_id
1 'polypeptide(L)'
;ACETQLPVSFRHLILPEKYPPPTELLDLQPLPVSALRNSAFEGLYQDKFPFFNPIQTQVFNTVYNSDDNVFVGAPTGSGKTICAEFAILRMLLQNSEGRCVYITPMEALAEQVFMDWYEKFQERLNKKVVLLTGETSTDLKLLGKGNIIISTPEKWDILSRRWKQRKNVQNVNLFIVDEVHLIGGENGPVLEVICSRMRYISSQIERPIRIVALSSSLSNAKDVAHWLGCSATATFNFHPNVRPVPLELHIQGFNISHTQTRLLSMAKPVYHAIMKHSPKKPVLVFVPSRKQTRLTAINILTTCASDVQRHRFLHCAEKDLVPYLEKLSDPTLKETLVNGVGYLHEGLTAMERRVVEQLFSSGAVQVMVASRSLCWGMNISAHLVIIMDTQYYNGKIHAYVDYPIYDVLQMVGHANRPLQDDEGRCVIMCQGSKKDFFKKFLYEPLPVESHLDHCMHDHFNAEIVTKTIENKQDAVDYLTWTFLYRRMTQNPNYYNLQGVSHRHLSDHLSELVEQTLSDLEQSKCISIEDEMDVAPLNLGMIAAYYYINYTTIELFSMSLNAKTKVRGLLEIISNAAEYENIPIRHHEDNLLRQLSQKVPHKLTNPKFNDPHVKTNLLLQAHLSRMQLSAELQSDTEEILSKAIRLIQACVDVLSSNGWLSPALAAMELAQMVTQAMWSKDSYLKQLPHFTSEHIKRCTDKGVESVFDIMEMEDEERTALLQLPEAQIADVARFCNRYPNIELSYEVGDRDSIR
;
A
#
# COMPACT_ATOMS: atom_id res chain seq x y z
N ALA A 1 24.25 -33.33 -17.64
CA ALA A 1 25.48 -33.22 -16.85
C ALA A 1 25.30 -32.30 -15.63
N CYS A 2 24.48 -31.23 -15.73
CA CYS A 2 24.26 -30.32 -14.58
C CYS A 2 23.34 -30.93 -13.51
N GLU A 3 22.46 -31.85 -13.87
CA GLU A 3 21.54 -32.50 -12.93
C GLU A 3 22.27 -33.38 -11.90
N THR A 4 23.38 -33.96 -12.28
CA THR A 4 24.19 -34.81 -11.40
C THR A 4 25.03 -34.02 -10.40
N GLN A 5 25.15 -32.70 -10.60
CA GLN A 5 25.92 -31.82 -9.71
C GLN A 5 25.07 -31.07 -8.69
N LEU A 6 23.75 -31.17 -8.78
CA LEU A 6 22.86 -30.55 -7.80
C LEU A 6 22.85 -31.34 -6.50
N PRO A 7 23.13 -30.70 -5.35
CA PRO A 7 23.23 -31.40 -4.08
C PRO A 7 21.88 -31.93 -3.56
N VAL A 8 20.76 -31.50 -4.16
CA VAL A 8 19.42 -31.89 -3.76
C VAL A 8 18.57 -32.12 -5.00
N SER A 9 17.87 -33.26 -5.06
CA SER A 9 16.89 -33.51 -6.10
C SER A 9 15.64 -32.67 -5.87
N PHE A 10 15.12 -32.09 -6.93
CA PHE A 10 13.83 -31.39 -6.90
C PHE A 10 12.93 -31.94 -8.00
N ARG A 11 11.60 -31.82 -7.77
CA ARG A 11 10.60 -32.19 -8.78
C ARG A 11 10.25 -30.97 -9.61
N HIS A 12 10.23 -31.16 -10.93
CA HIS A 12 10.01 -30.09 -11.90
C HIS A 12 8.65 -30.28 -12.61
N LEU A 13 7.89 -29.19 -12.70
CA LEU A 13 6.64 -29.16 -13.42
C LEU A 13 6.65 -27.94 -14.36
N ILE A 14 6.27 -28.15 -15.62
CA ILE A 14 6.22 -27.08 -16.62
C ILE A 14 4.76 -26.78 -16.97
N LEU A 15 4.39 -25.50 -16.96
CA LEU A 15 3.07 -25.02 -17.34
C LEU A 15 3.19 -23.92 -18.42
N PRO A 16 2.30 -23.85 -19.38
CA PRO A 16 1.14 -24.72 -19.60
C PRO A 16 1.55 -26.12 -20.06
N GLU A 17 0.75 -27.12 -19.68
CA GLU A 17 0.93 -28.48 -20.14
C GLU A 17 0.48 -28.60 -21.61
N LYS A 18 1.20 -27.99 -22.53
CA LYS A 18 1.00 -28.08 -24.00
C LYS A 18 -0.42 -27.78 -24.53
N TYR A 19 -1.26 -27.08 -23.75
CA TYR A 19 -2.57 -26.64 -24.25
C TYR A 19 -2.44 -25.22 -24.82
N PRO A 20 -2.79 -25.01 -26.09
CA PRO A 20 -2.80 -23.64 -26.63
C PRO A 20 -3.86 -22.81 -25.91
N PRO A 21 -3.67 -21.48 -25.81
CA PRO A 21 -4.71 -20.61 -25.28
C PRO A 21 -5.97 -20.73 -26.13
N PRO A 22 -7.16 -20.41 -25.57
CA PRO A 22 -8.42 -20.47 -26.33
C PRO A 22 -8.32 -19.67 -27.63
N THR A 23 -8.62 -20.33 -28.75
CA THR A 23 -8.46 -19.75 -30.09
C THR A 23 -9.34 -18.52 -30.32
N GLU A 24 -10.43 -18.40 -29.60
CA GLU A 24 -11.37 -17.27 -29.71
C GLU A 24 -10.72 -15.90 -29.51
N LEU A 25 -9.65 -15.83 -28.71
CA LEU A 25 -8.94 -14.59 -28.43
C LEU A 25 -7.80 -14.31 -29.42
N LEU A 26 -7.32 -15.35 -30.13
CA LEU A 26 -6.25 -15.24 -31.11
C LEU A 26 -6.75 -14.79 -32.47
N ASP A 27 -8.05 -14.97 -32.75
CA ASP A 27 -8.66 -14.67 -34.05
C ASP A 27 -9.07 -13.22 -34.22
N LEU A 28 -8.93 -12.38 -33.17
CA LEU A 28 -9.20 -10.95 -33.28
C LEU A 28 -8.08 -10.23 -33.98
N GLN A 29 -8.44 -9.43 -34.98
CA GLN A 29 -7.50 -8.52 -35.62
C GLN A 29 -7.05 -7.48 -34.57
N PRO A 30 -5.73 -7.25 -34.40
CA PRO A 30 -5.26 -6.22 -33.48
C PRO A 30 -5.87 -4.87 -33.81
N LEU A 31 -6.39 -4.20 -32.79
CA LEU A 31 -7.03 -2.90 -32.95
C LEU A 31 -5.96 -1.82 -33.12
N PRO A 32 -6.00 -1.02 -34.20
CA PRO A 32 -5.03 0.07 -34.36
C PRO A 32 -5.32 1.20 -33.38
N VAL A 33 -4.29 1.96 -33.01
CA VAL A 33 -4.40 3.13 -32.14
C VAL A 33 -5.38 4.16 -32.73
N SER A 34 -5.48 4.23 -34.05
CA SER A 34 -6.41 5.11 -34.77
C SER A 34 -7.90 4.85 -34.44
N ALA A 35 -8.23 3.70 -33.86
CA ALA A 35 -9.59 3.38 -33.45
C ALA A 35 -10.11 4.33 -32.34
N LEU A 36 -9.22 5.04 -31.65
CA LEU A 36 -9.62 6.09 -30.68
C LEU A 36 -10.32 7.29 -31.34
N ARG A 37 -10.09 7.50 -32.62
CA ARG A 37 -10.71 8.59 -33.41
C ARG A 37 -10.55 9.99 -32.79
N ASN A 38 -9.41 10.22 -32.18
CA ASN A 38 -9.07 11.50 -31.56
C ASN A 38 -7.55 11.64 -31.62
N SER A 39 -7.05 12.63 -32.33
CA SER A 39 -5.60 12.79 -32.57
C SER A 39 -4.81 13.02 -31.28
N ALA A 40 -5.38 13.74 -30.31
CA ALA A 40 -4.72 13.98 -29.03
C ALA A 40 -4.61 12.68 -28.22
N PHE A 41 -5.64 11.85 -28.24
CA PHE A 41 -5.65 10.56 -27.54
C PHE A 41 -4.72 9.54 -28.22
N GLU A 42 -4.75 9.50 -29.55
CA GLU A 42 -3.85 8.64 -30.32
C GLU A 42 -2.39 8.97 -30.06
N GLY A 43 -2.07 10.25 -29.87
CA GLY A 43 -0.72 10.72 -29.52
C GLY A 43 -0.17 10.15 -28.22
N LEU A 44 -1.00 9.68 -27.33
CA LEU A 44 -0.56 9.03 -26.09
C LEU A 44 0.12 7.67 -26.35
N TYR A 45 -0.23 6.99 -27.45
CA TYR A 45 0.15 5.61 -27.71
C TYR A 45 0.96 5.40 -28.98
N GLN A 46 0.87 6.29 -29.95
CA GLN A 46 1.48 6.14 -31.28
C GLN A 46 2.98 5.83 -31.24
N ASP A 47 3.71 6.49 -30.36
CA ASP A 47 5.16 6.31 -30.22
C ASP A 47 5.54 5.02 -29.51
N LYS A 48 4.58 4.37 -28.85
CA LYS A 48 4.83 3.19 -28.02
C LYS A 48 4.50 1.88 -28.73
N PHE A 49 3.41 1.85 -29.47
CA PHE A 49 2.98 0.66 -30.23
C PHE A 49 1.95 1.06 -31.29
N PRO A 50 1.91 0.34 -32.44
CA PRO A 50 0.92 0.61 -33.50
C PRO A 50 -0.45 0.01 -33.22
N PHE A 51 -0.53 -1.07 -32.46
CA PHE A 51 -1.76 -1.82 -32.19
C PHE A 51 -1.90 -2.13 -30.71
N PHE A 52 -3.17 -2.17 -30.24
CA PHE A 52 -3.48 -2.65 -28.90
C PHE A 52 -3.35 -4.18 -28.83
N ASN A 53 -3.06 -4.71 -27.64
CA ASN A 53 -2.91 -6.15 -27.46
C ASN A 53 -4.27 -6.87 -27.53
N PRO A 54 -4.31 -8.22 -27.59
CA PRO A 54 -5.59 -8.94 -27.73
C PRO A 54 -6.61 -8.67 -26.62
N ILE A 55 -6.17 -8.53 -25.38
CA ILE A 55 -7.06 -8.25 -24.25
C ILE A 55 -7.65 -6.85 -24.36
N GLN A 56 -6.81 -5.86 -24.65
CA GLN A 56 -7.25 -4.48 -24.87
C GLN A 56 -8.20 -4.38 -26.07
N THR A 57 -7.90 -5.07 -27.14
CA THR A 57 -8.73 -5.14 -28.34
C THR A 57 -10.12 -5.72 -28.02
N GLN A 58 -10.17 -6.80 -27.25
CA GLN A 58 -11.43 -7.46 -26.90
C GLN A 58 -12.36 -6.56 -26.09
N VAL A 59 -11.82 -5.79 -25.15
CA VAL A 59 -12.63 -4.98 -24.24
C VAL A 59 -12.91 -3.57 -24.78
N PHE A 60 -12.22 -3.14 -25.81
CA PHE A 60 -12.21 -1.76 -26.29
C PHE A 60 -13.63 -1.20 -26.54
N ASN A 61 -14.45 -1.91 -27.31
CA ASN A 61 -15.78 -1.42 -27.66
C ASN A 61 -16.67 -1.17 -26.43
N THR A 62 -16.63 -2.09 -25.47
CA THR A 62 -17.44 -1.96 -24.26
C THR A 62 -16.91 -0.85 -23.34
N VAL A 63 -15.59 -0.69 -23.25
CA VAL A 63 -14.98 0.31 -22.37
C VAL A 63 -15.02 1.70 -23.00
N TYR A 64 -14.63 1.83 -24.27
CA TYR A 64 -14.46 3.11 -24.95
C TYR A 64 -15.74 3.61 -25.66
N ASN A 65 -16.55 2.71 -26.18
CA ASN A 65 -17.72 3.06 -27.00
C ASN A 65 -19.07 2.82 -26.30
N SER A 66 -19.06 2.46 -25.01
CA SER A 66 -20.29 2.35 -24.20
C SER A 66 -20.07 2.90 -22.80
N ASP A 67 -21.16 3.11 -22.08
CA ASP A 67 -21.14 3.60 -20.69
C ASP A 67 -21.39 2.49 -19.68
N ASP A 68 -21.36 1.23 -20.12
CA ASP A 68 -21.61 0.10 -19.25
C ASP A 68 -20.55 -0.01 -18.13
N ASN A 69 -20.97 -0.50 -16.98
CA ASN A 69 -20.02 -0.96 -15.98
C ASN A 69 -19.31 -2.19 -16.55
N VAL A 70 -17.98 -2.23 -16.41
CA VAL A 70 -17.16 -3.26 -17.05
C VAL A 70 -16.26 -3.95 -16.02
N PHE A 71 -16.16 -5.26 -16.14
CA PHE A 71 -15.20 -6.08 -15.39
C PHE A 71 -14.19 -6.67 -16.36
N VAL A 72 -12.89 -6.48 -16.08
CA VAL A 72 -11.79 -7.08 -16.85
C VAL A 72 -10.92 -7.89 -15.91
N GLY A 73 -10.99 -9.22 -16.03
CA GLY A 73 -10.15 -10.17 -15.29
C GLY A 73 -9.12 -10.76 -16.23
N ALA A 74 -7.85 -10.51 -15.94
CA ALA A 74 -6.73 -10.99 -16.74
C ALA A 74 -5.46 -11.07 -15.88
N PRO A 75 -4.47 -11.90 -16.25
CA PRO A 75 -3.24 -11.99 -15.49
C PRO A 75 -2.53 -10.65 -15.33
N THR A 76 -1.73 -10.52 -14.26
CA THR A 76 -0.86 -9.36 -14.06
C THR A 76 0.09 -9.23 -15.26
N GLY A 77 0.29 -8.01 -15.74
CA GLY A 77 1.11 -7.76 -16.92
C GLY A 77 0.36 -7.82 -18.24
N SER A 78 -0.96 -7.91 -18.23
CA SER A 78 -1.80 -7.99 -19.44
C SER A 78 -2.11 -6.63 -20.07
N GLY A 79 -1.65 -5.52 -19.48
CA GLY A 79 -1.94 -4.19 -19.99
C GLY A 79 -3.31 -3.65 -19.61
N LYS A 80 -3.87 -4.09 -18.47
CA LYS A 80 -5.18 -3.65 -17.98
C LYS A 80 -5.24 -2.16 -17.67
N THR A 81 -4.11 -1.54 -17.34
CA THR A 81 -4.06 -0.09 -17.10
C THR A 81 -4.53 0.70 -18.32
N ILE A 82 -4.20 0.25 -19.51
CA ILE A 82 -4.69 0.89 -20.75
C ILE A 82 -6.20 0.72 -20.89
N CYS A 83 -6.76 -0.40 -20.44
CA CYS A 83 -8.22 -0.56 -20.39
C CYS A 83 -8.89 0.49 -19.50
N ALA A 84 -8.27 0.80 -18.34
CA ALA A 84 -8.72 1.89 -17.49
C ALA A 84 -8.61 3.25 -18.20
N GLU A 85 -7.52 3.47 -18.93
CA GLU A 85 -7.32 4.69 -19.70
C GLU A 85 -8.39 4.88 -20.77
N PHE A 86 -8.84 3.81 -21.42
CA PHE A 86 -9.97 3.89 -22.36
C PHE A 86 -11.23 4.47 -21.71
N ALA A 87 -11.52 4.05 -20.49
CA ALA A 87 -12.68 4.57 -19.75
C ALA A 87 -12.52 6.05 -19.41
N ILE A 88 -11.32 6.47 -19.01
CA ILE A 88 -10.99 7.87 -18.73
C ILE A 88 -11.13 8.72 -19.98
N LEU A 89 -10.58 8.26 -21.10
CA LEU A 89 -10.65 8.98 -22.37
C LEU A 89 -12.11 9.14 -22.84
N ARG A 90 -12.94 8.10 -22.69
CA ARG A 90 -14.35 8.20 -22.98
C ARG A 90 -15.05 9.24 -22.09
N MET A 91 -14.76 9.23 -20.79
CA MET A 91 -15.31 10.23 -19.87
C MET A 91 -14.97 11.65 -20.32
N LEU A 92 -13.71 11.89 -20.71
CA LEU A 92 -13.24 13.20 -21.16
C LEU A 92 -13.91 13.64 -22.48
N LEU A 93 -14.25 12.70 -23.37
CA LEU A 93 -15.03 13.01 -24.58
C LEU A 93 -16.42 13.47 -24.27
N GLN A 94 -17.08 12.86 -23.29
CA GLN A 94 -18.46 13.17 -22.91
C GLN A 94 -18.55 14.41 -22.03
N ASN A 95 -17.57 14.63 -21.17
CA ASN A 95 -17.53 15.74 -20.24
C ASN A 95 -16.05 16.12 -19.97
N SER A 96 -15.60 17.21 -20.56
CA SER A 96 -14.22 17.69 -20.40
C SER A 96 -13.87 18.02 -18.96
N GLU A 97 -14.86 18.31 -18.12
CA GLU A 97 -14.71 18.58 -16.69
C GLU A 97 -15.10 17.36 -15.83
N GLY A 98 -15.21 16.19 -16.44
CA GLY A 98 -15.54 14.95 -15.76
C GLY A 98 -14.52 14.59 -14.69
N ARG A 99 -15.01 13.87 -13.68
CA ARG A 99 -14.19 13.44 -12.55
C ARG A 99 -14.14 11.92 -12.48
N CYS A 100 -12.92 11.39 -12.48
CA CYS A 100 -12.63 9.97 -12.30
C CYS A 100 -11.92 9.75 -10.97
N VAL A 101 -12.36 8.74 -10.23
CA VAL A 101 -11.64 8.25 -9.05
C VAL A 101 -11.06 6.87 -9.40
N TYR A 102 -9.76 6.73 -9.27
CA TYR A 102 -9.05 5.47 -9.50
C TYR A 102 -8.53 4.94 -8.17
N ILE A 103 -8.96 3.72 -7.83
CA ILE A 103 -8.60 3.06 -6.58
C ILE A 103 -7.60 1.94 -6.88
N THR A 104 -6.49 1.95 -6.17
CA THR A 104 -5.53 0.84 -6.18
C THR A 104 -5.13 0.51 -4.74
N PRO A 105 -5.02 -0.78 -4.36
CA PRO A 105 -4.86 -1.16 -2.96
C PRO A 105 -3.54 -0.80 -2.31
N MET A 106 -2.49 -0.57 -3.08
CA MET A 106 -1.14 -0.34 -2.56
C MET A 106 -0.68 1.09 -2.84
N GLU A 107 -0.12 1.76 -1.84
CA GLU A 107 0.42 3.13 -2.00
C GLU A 107 1.50 3.19 -3.10
N ALA A 108 2.36 2.18 -3.16
CA ALA A 108 3.41 2.12 -4.19
C ALA A 108 2.83 2.08 -5.60
N LEU A 109 1.74 1.33 -5.81
CA LEU A 109 1.04 1.30 -7.09
C LEU A 109 0.38 2.64 -7.41
N ALA A 110 -0.21 3.28 -6.41
CA ALA A 110 -0.84 4.60 -6.57
C ALA A 110 0.18 5.64 -7.05
N GLU A 111 1.36 5.65 -6.47
CA GLU A 111 2.46 6.54 -6.86
C GLU A 111 2.93 6.27 -8.29
N GLN A 112 3.06 5.01 -8.69
CA GLN A 112 3.45 4.62 -10.05
C GLN A 112 2.42 5.10 -11.08
N VAL A 113 1.14 4.87 -10.80
CA VAL A 113 0.05 5.30 -11.68
C VAL A 113 0.00 6.82 -11.75
N PHE A 114 0.20 7.49 -10.62
CA PHE A 114 0.23 8.95 -10.58
C PHE A 114 1.32 9.52 -11.51
N MET A 115 2.53 8.98 -11.45
CA MET A 115 3.63 9.42 -12.30
C MET A 115 3.32 9.21 -13.79
N ASP A 116 2.79 8.03 -14.15
CA ASP A 116 2.43 7.69 -15.52
C ASP A 116 1.29 8.59 -16.04
N TRP A 117 0.23 8.75 -15.27
CA TRP A 117 -0.95 9.52 -15.68
C TRP A 117 -0.76 11.02 -15.60
N TYR A 118 0.14 11.49 -14.74
CA TYR A 118 0.53 12.90 -14.74
C TYR A 118 1.10 13.30 -16.09
N GLU A 119 2.00 12.50 -16.65
CA GLU A 119 2.55 12.72 -18.01
C GLU A 119 1.45 12.64 -19.07
N LYS A 120 0.66 11.56 -19.07
CA LYS A 120 -0.35 11.33 -20.10
C LYS A 120 -1.51 12.33 -20.05
N PHE A 121 -2.07 12.55 -18.89
CA PHE A 121 -3.32 13.32 -18.77
C PHE A 121 -3.09 14.78 -18.38
N GLN A 122 -2.14 15.09 -17.53
CA GLN A 122 -1.89 16.48 -17.14
C GLN A 122 -0.96 17.20 -18.13
N GLU A 123 0.19 16.63 -18.46
CA GLU A 123 1.15 17.28 -19.36
C GLU A 123 0.67 17.28 -20.80
N ARG A 124 0.10 16.17 -21.29
CA ARG A 124 -0.30 16.03 -22.70
C ARG A 124 -1.74 16.45 -22.98
N LEU A 125 -2.66 16.22 -22.09
CA LEU A 125 -4.10 16.51 -22.30
C LEU A 125 -4.61 17.68 -21.46
N ASN A 126 -3.77 18.28 -20.63
CA ASN A 126 -4.12 19.41 -19.76
C ASN A 126 -5.31 19.11 -18.82
N LYS A 127 -5.33 17.89 -18.26
CA LYS A 127 -6.31 17.48 -17.24
C LYS A 127 -5.61 17.31 -15.90
N LYS A 128 -6.23 17.79 -14.83
CA LYS A 128 -5.62 17.78 -13.50
C LYS A 128 -5.61 16.37 -12.92
N VAL A 129 -4.41 15.85 -12.62
CA VAL A 129 -4.20 14.55 -11.97
C VAL A 129 -3.74 14.80 -10.54
N VAL A 130 -4.41 14.19 -9.56
CA VAL A 130 -4.08 14.36 -8.14
C VAL A 130 -3.96 13.02 -7.45
N LEU A 131 -3.12 12.97 -6.42
CA LEU A 131 -2.92 11.82 -5.55
C LEU A 131 -3.37 12.19 -4.14
N LEU A 132 -4.32 11.46 -3.57
CA LEU A 132 -4.82 11.76 -2.23
C LEU A 132 -3.74 11.46 -1.17
N THR A 133 -3.73 12.28 -0.13
CA THR A 133 -2.69 12.27 0.90
C THR A 133 -3.08 11.55 2.18
N GLY A 134 -4.38 11.38 2.43
CA GLY A 134 -4.91 10.88 3.69
C GLY A 134 -5.33 11.97 4.67
N GLU A 135 -4.96 13.23 4.40
CA GLU A 135 -5.39 14.38 5.18
C GLU A 135 -6.68 14.95 4.57
N THR A 136 -7.75 14.95 5.36
CA THR A 136 -9.10 15.27 4.88
C THR A 136 -9.21 16.67 4.25
N SER A 137 -8.70 17.70 4.91
CA SER A 137 -8.80 19.08 4.41
C SER A 137 -8.07 19.27 3.09
N THR A 138 -6.87 18.72 2.96
CA THR A 138 -6.08 18.74 1.73
C THR A 138 -6.79 17.94 0.63
N ASP A 139 -7.26 16.75 0.96
CA ASP A 139 -7.87 15.82 0.00
C ASP A 139 -9.21 16.35 -0.54
N LEU A 140 -9.98 17.07 0.26
CA LEU A 140 -11.20 17.73 -0.21
C LEU A 140 -10.89 18.80 -1.26
N LYS A 141 -9.83 19.56 -1.08
CA LYS A 141 -9.36 20.54 -2.08
C LYS A 141 -8.90 19.85 -3.36
N LEU A 142 -8.12 18.76 -3.23
CA LEU A 142 -7.65 17.97 -4.37
C LEU A 142 -8.82 17.36 -5.14
N LEU A 143 -9.82 16.83 -4.44
CA LEU A 143 -11.03 16.27 -5.05
C LEU A 143 -11.80 17.34 -5.84
N GLY A 144 -11.88 18.56 -5.32
CA GLY A 144 -12.57 19.66 -5.97
C GLY A 144 -11.88 20.16 -7.24
N LYS A 145 -10.56 20.05 -7.32
CA LYS A 145 -9.73 20.53 -8.43
C LYS A 145 -9.44 19.44 -9.47
N GLY A 146 -9.40 18.18 -9.06
CA GLY A 146 -8.92 17.09 -9.90
C GLY A 146 -9.93 16.58 -10.90
N ASN A 147 -9.46 16.21 -12.08
CA ASN A 147 -10.21 15.42 -13.04
C ASN A 147 -9.98 13.93 -12.83
N ILE A 148 -8.76 13.55 -12.48
CA ILE A 148 -8.36 12.17 -12.20
C ILE A 148 -7.79 12.13 -10.79
N ILE A 149 -8.48 11.44 -9.90
CA ILE A 149 -8.12 11.34 -8.49
C ILE A 149 -7.65 9.91 -8.23
N ILE A 150 -6.38 9.77 -7.86
CA ILE A 150 -5.76 8.48 -7.55
C ILE A 150 -5.74 8.33 -6.03
N SER A 151 -6.22 7.17 -5.55
CA SER A 151 -6.38 6.94 -4.11
C SER A 151 -6.19 5.47 -3.76
N THR A 152 -5.80 5.22 -2.52
CA THR A 152 -5.93 3.90 -1.90
C THR A 152 -7.35 3.75 -1.32
N PRO A 153 -7.81 2.52 -1.06
CA PRO A 153 -9.16 2.31 -0.52
C PRO A 153 -9.42 3.07 0.78
N GLU A 154 -8.47 3.09 1.71
CA GLU A 154 -8.61 3.76 2.99
C GLU A 154 -8.83 5.27 2.86
N LYS A 155 -8.04 5.91 2.02
CA LYS A 155 -8.14 7.36 1.79
C LYS A 155 -9.49 7.74 1.16
N TRP A 156 -9.97 6.92 0.25
CA TRP A 156 -11.29 7.13 -0.35
C TRP A 156 -12.42 6.83 0.63
N ASP A 157 -12.26 5.82 1.49
CA ASP A 157 -13.23 5.51 2.55
C ASP A 157 -13.44 6.73 3.46
N ILE A 158 -12.34 7.36 3.89
CA ILE A 158 -12.38 8.58 4.72
C ILE A 158 -13.23 9.67 4.05
N LEU A 159 -12.99 9.96 2.79
CA LEU A 159 -13.71 11.02 2.07
C LEU A 159 -15.16 10.65 1.79
N SER A 160 -15.42 9.43 1.38
CA SER A 160 -16.73 9.01 0.88
C SER A 160 -17.74 8.66 1.98
N ARG A 161 -17.31 8.46 3.24
CA ARG A 161 -18.22 8.21 4.37
C ARG A 161 -19.25 9.31 4.54
N ARG A 162 -18.89 10.57 4.27
CA ARG A 162 -19.77 11.74 4.39
C ARG A 162 -20.24 12.24 3.03
N TRP A 163 -20.51 11.34 2.12
CA TRP A 163 -20.89 11.68 0.74
C TRP A 163 -22.13 12.56 0.67
N LYS A 164 -23.07 12.45 1.63
CA LYS A 164 -24.29 13.25 1.67
C LYS A 164 -24.01 14.75 1.78
N GLN A 165 -22.93 15.13 2.49
CA GLN A 165 -22.49 16.51 2.67
C GLN A 165 -21.38 16.93 1.69
N ARG A 166 -20.95 16.04 0.78
CA ARG A 166 -19.81 16.26 -0.10
C ARG A 166 -20.22 16.11 -1.56
N LYS A 167 -20.59 17.22 -2.18
CA LYS A 167 -20.99 17.26 -3.59
C LYS A 167 -19.94 16.66 -4.53
N ASN A 168 -18.65 16.87 -4.23
CA ASN A 168 -17.58 16.39 -5.10
C ASN A 168 -17.46 14.87 -5.08
N VAL A 169 -17.89 14.19 -4.01
CA VAL A 169 -18.03 12.74 -3.99
C VAL A 169 -19.20 12.30 -4.86
N GLN A 170 -20.33 13.00 -4.78
CA GLN A 170 -21.52 12.70 -5.57
C GLN A 170 -21.32 12.98 -7.07
N ASN A 171 -20.44 13.91 -7.40
CA ASN A 171 -20.17 14.33 -8.78
C ASN A 171 -19.12 13.47 -9.50
N VAL A 172 -18.71 12.34 -8.92
CA VAL A 172 -17.85 11.37 -9.58
C VAL A 172 -18.60 10.75 -10.76
N ASN A 173 -18.01 10.79 -11.95
CA ASN A 173 -18.58 10.22 -13.17
C ASN A 173 -18.13 8.79 -13.40
N LEU A 174 -16.87 8.52 -13.07
CA LEU A 174 -16.23 7.24 -13.32
C LEU A 174 -15.47 6.80 -12.06
N PHE A 175 -15.72 5.58 -11.63
CA PHE A 175 -15.05 4.95 -10.51
C PHE A 175 -14.33 3.71 -11.03
N ILE A 176 -13.01 3.74 -11.04
CA ILE A 176 -12.17 2.63 -11.47
C ILE A 176 -11.60 1.97 -10.23
N VAL A 177 -11.80 0.66 -10.10
CA VAL A 177 -11.23 -0.12 -9.02
C VAL A 177 -10.27 -1.14 -9.62
N ASP A 178 -8.98 -0.97 -9.30
CA ASP A 178 -7.93 -1.87 -9.77
C ASP A 178 -7.60 -2.90 -8.71
N GLU A 179 -7.10 -4.05 -9.13
CA GLU A 179 -6.74 -5.16 -8.25
C GLU A 179 -7.93 -5.60 -7.38
N VAL A 180 -9.14 -5.63 -7.95
CA VAL A 180 -10.37 -5.90 -7.19
C VAL A 180 -10.38 -7.30 -6.57
N HIS A 181 -9.60 -8.25 -7.08
CA HIS A 181 -9.46 -9.57 -6.48
C HIS A 181 -8.88 -9.52 -5.06
N LEU A 182 -8.25 -8.42 -4.68
CA LEU A 182 -7.73 -8.21 -3.33
C LEU A 182 -8.81 -8.01 -2.27
N ILE A 183 -10.09 -8.01 -2.64
CA ILE A 183 -11.18 -8.11 -1.65
C ILE A 183 -11.07 -9.40 -0.83
N GLY A 184 -10.43 -10.44 -1.35
CA GLY A 184 -10.10 -11.65 -0.61
C GLY A 184 -8.85 -11.53 0.28
N GLY A 185 -8.13 -10.41 0.21
CA GLY A 185 -6.92 -10.15 0.99
C GLY A 185 -7.18 -9.50 2.34
N GLU A 186 -6.10 -9.15 3.01
CA GLU A 186 -6.13 -8.58 4.38
C GLU A 186 -6.92 -7.28 4.46
N ASN A 187 -6.75 -6.37 3.49
CA ASN A 187 -7.45 -5.08 3.44
C ASN A 187 -8.70 -5.13 2.54
N GLY A 188 -9.17 -6.33 2.24
CA GLY A 188 -10.33 -6.55 1.38
C GLY A 188 -11.62 -5.91 1.86
N PRO A 189 -11.96 -5.95 3.17
CA PRO A 189 -13.19 -5.35 3.66
C PRO A 189 -13.36 -3.87 3.32
N VAL A 190 -12.29 -3.08 3.42
CA VAL A 190 -12.36 -1.63 3.07
C VAL A 190 -12.64 -1.46 1.58
N LEU A 191 -11.96 -2.23 0.74
CA LEU A 191 -12.18 -2.21 -0.72
C LEU A 191 -13.62 -2.58 -1.06
N GLU A 192 -14.14 -3.62 -0.44
CA GLU A 192 -15.54 -4.06 -0.65
C GLU A 192 -16.53 -2.97 -0.24
N VAL A 193 -16.32 -2.33 0.91
CA VAL A 193 -17.19 -1.30 1.44
C VAL A 193 -17.24 -0.08 0.52
N ILE A 194 -16.10 0.41 0.04
CA ILE A 194 -16.10 1.59 -0.84
C ILE A 194 -16.77 1.31 -2.18
N CYS A 195 -16.56 0.14 -2.76
CA CYS A 195 -17.24 -0.24 -4.00
C CYS A 195 -18.76 -0.34 -3.81
N SER A 196 -19.18 -0.98 -2.73
CA SER A 196 -20.62 -1.07 -2.38
C SER A 196 -21.22 0.32 -2.16
N ARG A 197 -20.48 1.21 -1.51
CA ARG A 197 -20.91 2.60 -1.28
C ARG A 197 -21.08 3.37 -2.58
N MET A 198 -20.17 3.24 -3.51
CA MET A 198 -20.29 3.95 -4.79
C MET A 198 -21.49 3.47 -5.59
N ARG A 199 -21.81 2.17 -5.53
CA ARG A 199 -23.01 1.62 -6.10
C ARG A 199 -24.26 2.20 -5.43
N TYR A 200 -24.26 2.26 -4.11
CA TYR A 200 -25.35 2.83 -3.33
C TYR A 200 -25.56 4.32 -3.63
N ILE A 201 -24.48 5.10 -3.68
CA ILE A 201 -24.55 6.53 -4.01
C ILE A 201 -25.16 6.74 -5.40
N SER A 202 -24.72 5.97 -6.39
CA SER A 202 -25.26 6.03 -7.76
C SER A 202 -26.77 5.82 -7.77
N SER A 203 -27.26 4.88 -6.98
CA SER A 203 -28.68 4.60 -6.81
C SER A 203 -29.43 5.77 -6.17
N GLN A 204 -28.86 6.39 -5.13
CA GLN A 204 -29.52 7.44 -4.33
C GLN A 204 -29.58 8.79 -5.04
N ILE A 205 -28.55 9.14 -5.80
CA ILE A 205 -28.49 10.43 -6.51
C ILE A 205 -29.19 10.39 -7.88
N GLU A 206 -29.72 9.22 -8.27
CA GLU A 206 -30.39 8.99 -9.56
C GLU A 206 -29.56 9.40 -10.77
N ARG A 207 -28.23 9.33 -10.63
CA ARG A 207 -27.26 9.60 -11.69
C ARG A 207 -26.26 8.46 -11.73
N PRO A 208 -25.97 7.89 -12.91
CA PRO A 208 -25.04 6.78 -12.98
C PRO A 208 -23.61 7.22 -12.63
N ILE A 209 -22.97 6.48 -11.74
CA ILE A 209 -21.53 6.49 -11.56
C ILE A 209 -21.03 5.21 -12.23
N ARG A 210 -20.30 5.37 -13.32
CA ARG A 210 -19.80 4.22 -14.06
C ARG A 210 -18.69 3.54 -13.26
N ILE A 211 -18.74 2.21 -13.19
CA ILE A 211 -17.72 1.41 -12.51
C ILE A 211 -16.97 0.57 -13.54
N VAL A 212 -15.64 0.66 -13.52
CA VAL A 212 -14.74 -0.18 -14.31
C VAL A 212 -13.82 -0.90 -13.33
N ALA A 213 -13.92 -2.21 -13.30
CA ALA A 213 -13.16 -3.06 -12.37
C ALA A 213 -12.09 -3.85 -13.12
N LEU A 214 -10.87 -3.81 -12.60
CA LEU A 214 -9.74 -4.55 -13.13
C LEU A 214 -9.29 -5.57 -12.09
N SER A 215 -8.99 -6.79 -12.53
CA SER A 215 -8.71 -7.91 -11.64
C SER A 215 -7.76 -8.90 -12.29
N SER A 216 -7.17 -9.77 -11.48
CA SER A 216 -6.69 -11.07 -11.96
C SER A 216 -7.86 -11.91 -12.45
N SER A 217 -7.57 -12.95 -13.21
CA SER A 217 -8.58 -13.92 -13.66
C SER A 217 -9.23 -14.59 -12.46
N LEU A 218 -10.57 -14.59 -12.40
CA LEU A 218 -11.34 -15.10 -11.27
C LEU A 218 -12.21 -16.29 -11.68
N SER A 219 -12.31 -17.31 -10.80
CA SER A 219 -13.23 -18.42 -11.00
C SER A 219 -14.69 -18.01 -10.75
N ASN A 220 -14.91 -17.01 -9.91
CA ASN A 220 -16.23 -16.47 -9.57
C ASN A 220 -16.41 -15.03 -10.05
N ALA A 221 -15.86 -14.73 -11.23
CA ALA A 221 -15.94 -13.39 -11.85
C ALA A 221 -17.38 -12.89 -12.00
N LYS A 222 -18.34 -13.79 -12.26
CA LYS A 222 -19.77 -13.43 -12.39
C LYS A 222 -20.30 -12.76 -11.13
N ASP A 223 -19.92 -13.26 -9.96
CA ASP A 223 -20.39 -12.70 -8.69
C ASP A 223 -19.80 -11.32 -8.43
N VAL A 224 -18.51 -11.14 -8.72
CA VAL A 224 -17.86 -9.82 -8.61
C VAL A 224 -18.49 -8.83 -9.60
N ALA A 225 -18.66 -9.25 -10.83
CA ALA A 225 -19.27 -8.41 -11.89
C ALA A 225 -20.69 -8.01 -11.53
N HIS A 226 -21.51 -8.93 -11.08
CA HIS A 226 -22.89 -8.65 -10.68
C HIS A 226 -22.95 -7.70 -9.48
N TRP A 227 -22.11 -7.90 -8.48
CA TRP A 227 -22.00 -7.00 -7.35
C TRP A 227 -21.70 -5.56 -7.79
N LEU A 228 -20.83 -5.39 -8.78
CA LEU A 228 -20.45 -4.08 -9.32
C LEU A 228 -21.39 -3.56 -10.41
N GLY A 229 -22.45 -4.29 -10.73
CA GLY A 229 -23.44 -3.86 -11.72
C GLY A 229 -23.02 -4.06 -13.17
N CYS A 230 -22.11 -4.99 -13.44
CA CYS A 230 -21.68 -5.32 -14.79
C CYS A 230 -22.61 -6.40 -15.39
N SER A 231 -23.08 -6.18 -16.62
CA SER A 231 -23.83 -7.21 -17.36
C SER A 231 -22.92 -8.35 -17.81
N ALA A 232 -23.52 -9.47 -18.24
CA ALA A 232 -22.75 -10.60 -18.76
C ALA A 232 -21.92 -10.22 -19.99
N THR A 233 -22.44 -9.34 -20.85
CA THR A 233 -21.72 -8.88 -22.06
C THR A 233 -20.61 -7.88 -21.76
N ALA A 234 -20.59 -7.30 -20.58
CA ALA A 234 -19.58 -6.35 -20.13
C ALA A 234 -18.61 -7.01 -19.11
N THR A 235 -18.65 -8.32 -18.98
CA THR A 235 -17.78 -9.09 -18.08
C THR A 235 -16.79 -9.87 -18.92
N PHE A 236 -15.51 -9.46 -18.87
CA PHE A 236 -14.43 -10.08 -19.60
C PHE A 236 -13.48 -10.76 -18.61
N ASN A 237 -13.56 -12.06 -18.51
CA ASN A 237 -12.72 -12.84 -17.61
C ASN A 237 -11.89 -13.83 -18.43
N PHE A 238 -10.64 -13.50 -18.61
CA PHE A 238 -9.71 -14.31 -19.41
C PHE A 238 -9.05 -15.38 -18.56
N HIS A 239 -8.79 -16.53 -19.16
CA HIS A 239 -8.03 -17.58 -18.50
C HIS A 239 -6.60 -17.08 -18.16
N PRO A 240 -5.97 -17.54 -17.05
CA PRO A 240 -4.63 -17.10 -16.66
C PRO A 240 -3.53 -17.35 -17.71
N ASN A 241 -3.74 -18.27 -18.65
CA ASN A 241 -2.78 -18.51 -19.74
C ASN A 241 -2.93 -17.53 -20.92
N VAL A 242 -3.96 -16.68 -20.92
CA VAL A 242 -4.15 -15.65 -21.94
C VAL A 242 -3.33 -14.42 -21.53
N ARG A 243 -2.19 -14.28 -22.18
CA ARG A 243 -1.25 -13.17 -21.93
C ARG A 243 -0.79 -12.57 -23.26
N PRO A 244 -0.58 -11.23 -23.31
CA PRO A 244 0.02 -10.61 -24.50
C PRO A 244 1.40 -11.19 -24.83
N VAL A 245 2.18 -11.48 -23.77
CA VAL A 245 3.43 -12.24 -23.86
C VAL A 245 3.19 -13.58 -23.21
N PRO A 246 3.16 -14.70 -23.96
CA PRO A 246 2.97 -16.02 -23.37
C PRO A 246 4.00 -16.31 -22.28
N LEU A 247 3.58 -17.01 -21.25
CA LEU A 247 4.42 -17.32 -20.09
C LEU A 247 4.56 -18.82 -19.90
N GLU A 248 5.80 -19.29 -19.79
CA GLU A 248 6.11 -20.66 -19.42
C GLU A 248 6.47 -20.70 -17.93
N LEU A 249 5.72 -21.49 -17.15
CA LEU A 249 5.90 -21.62 -15.71
C LEU A 249 6.63 -22.92 -15.39
N HIS A 250 7.68 -22.83 -14.60
CA HIS A 250 8.44 -23.97 -14.07
C HIS A 250 8.29 -23.98 -12.55
N ILE A 251 7.74 -25.05 -11.99
CA ILE A 251 7.58 -25.20 -10.56
C ILE A 251 8.54 -26.27 -10.06
N GLN A 252 9.49 -25.89 -9.22
CA GLN A 252 10.51 -26.78 -8.66
C GLN A 252 10.24 -26.97 -7.18
N GLY A 253 9.94 -28.22 -6.78
CA GLY A 253 9.63 -28.57 -5.40
C GLY A 253 10.84 -29.17 -4.70
N PHE A 254 11.29 -28.56 -3.61
CA PHE A 254 12.42 -29.00 -2.79
C PHE A 254 11.91 -29.69 -1.53
N ASN A 255 12.31 -30.95 -1.31
CA ASN A 255 11.85 -31.74 -0.17
C ASN A 255 12.67 -31.49 1.10
N ILE A 256 12.78 -30.23 1.50
CA ILE A 256 13.48 -29.78 2.69
C ILE A 256 12.53 -28.88 3.48
N SER A 257 12.20 -29.26 4.70
CA SER A 257 11.26 -28.51 5.54
C SER A 257 11.90 -27.31 6.23
N HIS A 258 13.20 -27.38 6.57
CA HIS A 258 13.91 -26.29 7.23
C HIS A 258 14.24 -25.19 6.21
N THR A 259 13.72 -23.98 6.44
CA THR A 259 13.75 -22.89 5.48
C THR A 259 15.18 -22.46 5.11
N GLN A 260 16.07 -22.30 6.07
CA GLN A 260 17.45 -21.87 5.80
C GLN A 260 18.22 -22.91 4.99
N THR A 261 18.06 -24.19 5.32
CA THR A 261 18.64 -25.31 4.57
C THR A 261 18.09 -25.38 3.15
N ARG A 262 16.80 -25.16 3.00
CA ARG A 262 16.14 -25.15 1.68
C ARG A 262 16.68 -24.01 0.80
N LEU A 263 16.84 -22.80 1.37
CA LEU A 263 17.42 -21.66 0.64
C LEU A 263 18.85 -21.93 0.20
N LEU A 264 19.67 -22.55 1.04
CA LEU A 264 21.04 -22.93 0.67
C LEU A 264 21.04 -23.92 -0.49
N SER A 265 20.09 -24.87 -0.50
CA SER A 265 19.99 -25.86 -1.57
C SER A 265 19.50 -25.27 -2.89
N MET A 266 18.85 -24.11 -2.87
CA MET A 266 18.35 -23.40 -4.06
C MET A 266 19.43 -22.57 -4.77
N ALA A 267 20.56 -22.29 -4.13
CA ALA A 267 21.59 -21.39 -4.66
C ALA A 267 22.09 -21.79 -6.05
N LYS A 268 22.51 -23.05 -6.23
CA LYS A 268 22.96 -23.57 -7.54
C LYS A 268 21.81 -23.67 -8.55
N PRO A 269 20.61 -24.16 -8.16
CA PRO A 269 19.47 -24.18 -9.08
C PRO A 269 19.08 -22.80 -9.62
N VAL A 270 19.25 -21.71 -8.85
CA VAL A 270 19.01 -20.34 -9.34
C VAL A 270 19.94 -20.02 -10.51
N TYR A 271 21.25 -20.23 -10.35
CA TYR A 271 22.20 -20.00 -11.43
C TYR A 271 21.91 -20.89 -12.64
N HIS A 272 21.62 -22.15 -12.40
CA HIS A 272 21.28 -23.10 -13.46
C HIS A 272 20.04 -22.65 -14.24
N ALA A 273 19.02 -22.16 -13.55
CA ALA A 273 17.81 -21.63 -14.20
C ALA A 273 18.12 -20.40 -15.06
N ILE A 274 18.97 -19.50 -14.59
CA ILE A 274 19.41 -18.33 -15.36
C ILE A 274 20.06 -18.78 -16.68
N MET A 275 21.01 -19.72 -16.59
CA MET A 275 21.75 -20.18 -17.76
C MET A 275 20.90 -20.98 -18.73
N LYS A 276 19.89 -21.70 -18.22
CA LYS A 276 18.98 -22.50 -19.07
C LYS A 276 17.93 -21.63 -19.76
N HIS A 277 17.34 -20.66 -19.05
CA HIS A 277 16.16 -19.93 -19.53
C HIS A 277 16.45 -18.52 -20.04
N SER A 278 17.50 -17.87 -19.53
CA SER A 278 17.78 -16.49 -19.90
C SER A 278 19.28 -16.17 -19.77
N PRO A 279 20.12 -16.83 -20.59
CA PRO A 279 21.57 -16.63 -20.48
C PRO A 279 22.04 -15.24 -20.87
N LYS A 280 21.24 -14.49 -21.65
CA LYS A 280 21.62 -13.16 -22.19
C LYS A 280 20.57 -12.07 -21.95
N LYS A 281 19.37 -12.42 -21.53
CA LYS A 281 18.26 -11.48 -21.31
C LYS A 281 18.04 -11.18 -19.83
N PRO A 282 17.36 -10.08 -19.48
CA PRO A 282 17.17 -9.69 -18.09
C PRO A 282 16.51 -10.75 -17.22
N VAL A 283 17.04 -10.93 -16.02
CA VAL A 283 16.55 -11.87 -15.01
C VAL A 283 16.26 -11.13 -13.71
N LEU A 284 15.09 -11.39 -13.15
CA LEU A 284 14.68 -10.86 -11.86
C LEU A 284 14.47 -12.02 -10.89
N VAL A 285 15.20 -12.01 -9.77
CA VAL A 285 15.13 -13.06 -8.74
C VAL A 285 14.52 -12.45 -7.49
N PHE A 286 13.38 -12.98 -7.05
CA PHE A 286 12.76 -12.59 -5.78
C PHE A 286 13.21 -13.51 -4.66
N VAL A 287 13.56 -12.91 -3.54
CA VAL A 287 14.04 -13.62 -2.35
C VAL A 287 13.28 -13.18 -1.10
N PRO A 288 13.23 -14.00 -0.04
CA PRO A 288 12.38 -13.72 1.12
C PRO A 288 12.77 -12.52 1.97
N SER A 289 14.04 -12.13 1.98
CA SER A 289 14.52 -11.11 2.93
C SER A 289 15.63 -10.25 2.33
N ARG A 290 15.88 -9.12 2.97
CA ARG A 290 17.00 -8.23 2.65
C ARG A 290 18.34 -8.95 2.65
N LYS A 291 18.61 -9.72 3.70
CA LYS A 291 19.86 -10.49 3.84
C LYS A 291 20.06 -11.44 2.67
N GLN A 292 18.99 -12.11 2.23
CA GLN A 292 19.02 -13.05 1.13
C GLN A 292 19.31 -12.38 -0.22
N THR A 293 18.98 -11.10 -0.41
CA THR A 293 19.31 -10.39 -1.66
C THR A 293 20.81 -10.37 -1.88
N ARG A 294 21.55 -9.99 -0.86
CA ARG A 294 23.02 -9.92 -0.89
C ARG A 294 23.64 -11.29 -1.07
N LEU A 295 23.19 -12.27 -0.28
CA LEU A 295 23.71 -13.64 -0.34
C LEU A 295 23.49 -14.27 -1.71
N THR A 296 22.31 -14.10 -2.28
CA THR A 296 21.98 -14.66 -3.61
C THR A 296 22.80 -13.99 -4.71
N ALA A 297 22.96 -12.66 -4.66
CA ALA A 297 23.80 -11.95 -5.63
C ALA A 297 25.25 -12.46 -5.59
N ILE A 298 25.82 -12.62 -4.39
CA ILE A 298 27.16 -13.15 -4.22
C ILE A 298 27.26 -14.59 -4.73
N ASN A 299 26.27 -15.44 -4.42
CA ASN A 299 26.25 -16.84 -4.85
C ASN A 299 26.20 -16.97 -6.39
N ILE A 300 25.40 -16.12 -7.04
CA ILE A 300 25.32 -16.08 -8.50
C ILE A 300 26.69 -15.74 -9.10
N LEU A 301 27.35 -14.74 -8.54
CA LEU A 301 28.69 -14.32 -9.01
C LEU A 301 29.78 -15.34 -8.71
N THR A 302 29.74 -16.00 -7.57
CA THR A 302 30.69 -17.04 -7.21
C THR A 302 30.59 -18.22 -8.16
N THR A 303 29.36 -18.63 -8.50
CA THR A 303 29.12 -19.71 -9.45
C THR A 303 29.52 -19.29 -10.88
N CYS A 304 29.26 -18.03 -11.23
CA CYS A 304 29.65 -17.46 -12.52
C CYS A 304 31.19 -17.45 -12.68
N ALA A 305 31.92 -17.10 -11.63
CA ALA A 305 33.39 -17.10 -11.61
C ALA A 305 33.96 -18.52 -11.78
N SER A 306 33.29 -19.52 -11.20
CA SER A 306 33.66 -20.94 -11.38
C SER A 306 33.47 -21.43 -12.82
N ASP A 307 32.59 -20.76 -13.57
CA ASP A 307 32.26 -21.08 -14.96
C ASP A 307 33.15 -20.26 -15.96
N VAL A 308 34.21 -19.64 -15.47
CA VAL A 308 35.26 -18.90 -16.22
C VAL A 308 34.79 -17.63 -16.93
N GLN A 309 33.57 -17.12 -16.70
CA GLN A 309 33.08 -15.89 -17.34
C GLN A 309 32.60 -14.86 -16.30
N ARG A 310 33.56 -14.25 -15.63
CA ARG A 310 33.35 -13.34 -14.50
C ARG A 310 32.39 -12.18 -14.77
N HIS A 311 32.36 -11.66 -16.01
CA HIS A 311 31.58 -10.49 -16.41
C HIS A 311 30.43 -10.84 -17.37
N ARG A 312 29.98 -12.07 -17.34
CA ARG A 312 28.91 -12.57 -18.23
C ARG A 312 27.65 -11.70 -18.20
N PHE A 313 27.29 -11.18 -17.04
CA PHE A 313 26.04 -10.45 -16.83
C PHE A 313 26.18 -8.92 -16.97
N LEU A 314 27.39 -8.42 -17.19
CA LEU A 314 27.62 -7.00 -17.42
C LEU A 314 27.65 -6.75 -18.94
N HIS A 315 26.77 -5.85 -19.39
CA HIS A 315 26.58 -5.54 -20.81
C HIS A 315 26.97 -4.11 -21.17
N CYS A 316 27.77 -3.45 -20.37
CA CYS A 316 28.34 -2.14 -20.64
C CYS A 316 29.81 -2.09 -20.20
N ALA A 317 30.52 -1.04 -20.61
CA ALA A 317 31.88 -0.82 -20.14
C ALA A 317 31.88 -0.40 -18.66
N GLU A 318 32.84 -0.88 -17.86
CA GLU A 318 32.94 -0.52 -16.44
C GLU A 318 33.00 0.99 -16.23
N LYS A 319 33.68 1.72 -17.10
CA LYS A 319 33.79 3.18 -17.03
C LYS A 319 32.44 3.89 -17.09
N ASP A 320 31.47 3.28 -17.76
CA ASP A 320 30.13 3.86 -17.90
C ASP A 320 29.29 3.69 -16.62
N LEU A 321 29.67 2.75 -15.75
CA LEU A 321 29.02 2.55 -14.45
C LEU A 321 29.50 3.55 -13.39
N VAL A 322 30.68 4.11 -13.51
CA VAL A 322 31.31 4.93 -12.46
C VAL A 322 30.39 6.06 -11.98
N PRO A 323 29.73 6.85 -12.84
CA PRO A 323 28.84 7.92 -12.37
C PRO A 323 27.65 7.41 -11.54
N TYR A 324 27.16 6.20 -11.82
CA TYR A 324 26.06 5.58 -11.09
C TYR A 324 26.52 5.00 -9.77
N LEU A 325 27.70 4.36 -9.75
CA LEU A 325 28.25 3.74 -8.53
C LEU A 325 28.62 4.78 -7.47
N GLU A 326 29.02 5.97 -7.87
CA GLU A 326 29.33 7.07 -6.96
C GLU A 326 28.14 7.51 -6.10
N LYS A 327 26.91 7.27 -6.58
CA LYS A 327 25.67 7.60 -5.88
C LYS A 327 25.27 6.55 -4.85
N LEU A 328 25.98 5.44 -4.78
CA LEU A 328 25.67 4.31 -3.90
C LEU A 328 26.62 4.31 -2.72
N SER A 329 26.11 3.88 -1.55
CA SER A 329 26.92 3.79 -0.32
C SER A 329 27.31 2.36 0.05
N ASP A 330 26.60 1.34 -0.45
CA ASP A 330 26.87 -0.06 -0.14
C ASP A 330 28.03 -0.62 -0.98
N PRO A 331 29.20 -0.93 -0.36
CA PRO A 331 30.34 -1.45 -1.10
C PRO A 331 30.08 -2.79 -1.79
N THR A 332 29.29 -3.67 -1.16
CA THR A 332 28.94 -4.97 -1.74
C THR A 332 28.07 -4.80 -2.98
N LEU A 333 27.09 -3.88 -2.94
CA LEU A 333 26.26 -3.58 -4.10
C LEU A 333 27.08 -3.05 -5.28
N LYS A 334 28.03 -2.16 -5.00
CA LYS A 334 28.94 -1.65 -6.04
C LYS A 334 29.75 -2.78 -6.67
N GLU A 335 30.25 -3.70 -5.87
CA GLU A 335 31.03 -4.83 -6.36
C GLU A 335 30.20 -5.79 -7.20
N THR A 336 28.97 -6.10 -6.78
CA THR A 336 28.08 -6.97 -7.57
C THR A 336 27.65 -6.32 -8.88
N LEU A 337 27.37 -5.02 -8.87
CA LEU A 337 26.96 -4.28 -10.07
C LEU A 337 28.06 -4.26 -11.14
N VAL A 338 29.32 -4.14 -10.75
CA VAL A 338 30.47 -4.18 -11.67
C VAL A 338 30.54 -5.53 -12.40
N ASN A 339 29.96 -6.57 -11.81
CA ASN A 339 29.90 -7.91 -12.41
C ASN A 339 28.52 -8.24 -13.03
N GLY A 340 27.65 -7.26 -13.13
CA GLY A 340 26.36 -7.40 -13.84
C GLY A 340 25.21 -7.93 -13.01
N VAL A 341 25.36 -7.97 -11.68
CA VAL A 341 24.29 -8.39 -10.76
C VAL A 341 24.00 -7.26 -9.76
N GLY A 342 22.76 -6.80 -9.75
CA GLY A 342 22.27 -5.83 -8.78
C GLY A 342 21.35 -6.45 -7.74
N TYR A 343 21.11 -5.74 -6.64
CA TYR A 343 20.07 -6.15 -5.71
C TYR A 343 19.34 -4.95 -5.13
N LEU A 344 18.06 -5.19 -4.77
CA LEU A 344 17.15 -4.20 -4.20
C LEU A 344 16.54 -4.74 -2.91
N HIS A 345 16.50 -3.91 -1.89
CA HIS A 345 15.83 -4.21 -0.63
C HIS A 345 15.37 -2.93 0.08
N GLU A 346 14.63 -3.08 1.17
CA GLU A 346 14.03 -2.00 1.95
C GLU A 346 15.07 -1.06 2.58
N GLY A 347 16.30 -1.53 2.75
CA GLY A 347 17.39 -0.75 3.35
C GLY A 347 18.06 0.24 2.40
N LEU A 348 17.74 0.21 1.12
CA LEU A 348 18.25 1.18 0.15
C LEU A 348 17.39 2.44 0.13
N THR A 349 18.03 3.59 -0.09
CA THR A 349 17.30 4.85 -0.27
C THR A 349 16.55 4.85 -1.58
N ALA A 350 15.57 5.75 -1.73
CA ALA A 350 14.81 5.89 -2.98
C ALA A 350 15.73 6.23 -4.16
N MET A 351 16.76 7.05 -3.94
CA MET A 351 17.74 7.37 -4.97
C MET A 351 18.56 6.16 -5.37
N GLU A 352 19.03 5.37 -4.40
CA GLU A 352 19.78 4.15 -4.67
C GLU A 352 18.96 3.14 -5.44
N ARG A 353 17.69 2.94 -5.09
CA ARG A 353 16.78 2.06 -5.83
C ARG A 353 16.62 2.50 -7.27
N ARG A 354 16.45 3.80 -7.52
CA ARG A 354 16.30 4.34 -8.88
C ARG A 354 17.54 4.11 -9.73
N VAL A 355 18.72 4.27 -9.14
CA VAL A 355 20.00 4.01 -9.83
C VAL A 355 20.10 2.55 -10.26
N VAL A 356 19.82 1.62 -9.34
CA VAL A 356 19.91 0.18 -9.61
C VAL A 356 18.86 -0.26 -10.62
N GLU A 357 17.63 0.22 -10.48
CA GLU A 357 16.54 -0.06 -11.42
C GLU A 357 16.85 0.46 -12.82
N GLN A 358 17.46 1.64 -12.92
CA GLN A 358 17.84 2.23 -14.20
C GLN A 358 18.93 1.41 -14.90
N LEU A 359 19.93 0.94 -14.16
CA LEU A 359 20.98 0.08 -14.70
C LEU A 359 20.41 -1.24 -15.23
N PHE A 360 19.44 -1.80 -14.53
CA PHE A 360 18.76 -3.02 -14.97
C PHE A 360 17.86 -2.75 -16.19
N SER A 361 17.06 -1.71 -16.18
CA SER A 361 16.13 -1.36 -17.26
C SER A 361 16.86 -1.00 -18.54
N SER A 362 18.05 -0.40 -18.45
CA SER A 362 18.88 -0.07 -19.62
C SER A 362 19.54 -1.28 -20.25
N GLY A 363 19.55 -2.42 -19.58
CA GLY A 363 20.23 -3.63 -20.02
C GLY A 363 21.71 -3.71 -19.63
N ALA A 364 22.25 -2.69 -18.96
CA ALA A 364 23.65 -2.69 -18.54
C ALA A 364 23.96 -3.80 -17.54
N VAL A 365 23.03 -4.05 -16.64
CA VAL A 365 23.10 -5.10 -15.61
C VAL A 365 22.00 -6.12 -15.93
N GLN A 366 22.37 -7.38 -16.12
CA GLN A 366 21.43 -8.41 -16.58
C GLN A 366 20.59 -9.01 -15.47
N VAL A 367 21.14 -9.18 -14.27
CA VAL A 367 20.49 -9.89 -13.16
C VAL A 367 20.19 -8.93 -12.01
N MET A 368 18.94 -8.98 -11.53
CA MET A 368 18.49 -8.22 -10.39
C MET A 368 17.93 -9.18 -9.34
N VAL A 369 18.39 -9.05 -8.09
CA VAL A 369 17.86 -9.79 -6.94
C VAL A 369 17.07 -8.83 -6.07
N ALA A 370 15.79 -9.09 -5.84
CA ALA A 370 14.91 -8.19 -5.09
C ALA A 370 14.25 -8.90 -3.91
N SER A 371 14.11 -8.17 -2.80
CA SER A 371 13.36 -8.63 -1.66
C SER A 371 11.85 -8.70 -1.99
N ARG A 372 11.17 -9.72 -1.49
CA ARG A 372 9.73 -9.89 -1.64
C ARG A 372 8.93 -8.62 -1.30
N SER A 373 9.31 -7.93 -0.23
CA SER A 373 8.61 -6.74 0.25
C SER A 373 8.50 -5.62 -0.80
N LEU A 374 9.34 -5.65 -1.84
CA LEU A 374 9.34 -4.64 -2.90
C LEU A 374 8.54 -5.05 -4.13
N CYS A 375 7.94 -6.25 -4.18
CA CYS A 375 7.32 -6.77 -5.40
C CYS A 375 6.19 -5.90 -5.96
N TRP A 376 5.47 -5.16 -5.11
CA TRP A 376 4.42 -4.24 -5.53
C TRP A 376 4.95 -2.86 -5.93
N GLY A 377 6.12 -2.49 -5.45
CA GLY A 377 6.69 -1.15 -5.65
C GLY A 377 7.70 -1.02 -6.79
N MET A 378 7.91 -2.08 -7.56
CA MET A 378 8.89 -2.08 -8.65
C MET A 378 8.22 -1.98 -10.01
N ASN A 379 8.74 -1.09 -10.86
CA ASN A 379 8.27 -0.93 -12.23
C ASN A 379 9.35 -1.41 -13.22
N ILE A 380 9.75 -2.67 -13.07
CA ILE A 380 10.76 -3.30 -13.96
C ILE A 380 10.19 -4.61 -14.48
N SER A 381 10.65 -5.00 -15.66
CA SER A 381 10.25 -6.24 -16.34
C SER A 381 11.48 -7.07 -16.69
N ALA A 382 11.30 -8.38 -16.73
CA ALA A 382 12.36 -9.32 -17.05
C ALA A 382 11.88 -10.36 -18.07
N HIS A 383 12.80 -11.03 -18.74
CA HIS A 383 12.50 -12.19 -19.55
C HIS A 383 12.26 -13.43 -18.68
N LEU A 384 13.04 -13.55 -17.62
CA LEU A 384 12.94 -14.63 -16.64
C LEU A 384 12.72 -14.03 -15.25
N VAL A 385 11.71 -14.53 -14.54
CA VAL A 385 11.50 -14.26 -13.11
C VAL A 385 11.73 -15.55 -12.35
N ILE A 386 12.58 -15.51 -11.34
CA ILE A 386 12.80 -16.63 -10.42
C ILE A 386 12.28 -16.23 -9.05
N ILE A 387 11.40 -17.07 -8.50
CA ILE A 387 10.92 -16.91 -7.12
C ILE A 387 11.66 -17.94 -6.28
N MET A 388 12.66 -17.45 -5.53
CA MET A 388 13.51 -18.29 -4.69
C MET A 388 12.88 -18.44 -3.33
N ASP A 389 12.16 -19.55 -3.14
CA ASP A 389 11.32 -19.87 -2.01
C ASP A 389 10.03 -19.03 -1.94
N THR A 390 9.07 -19.48 -1.16
CA THR A 390 7.74 -18.90 -1.05
C THR A 390 7.30 -18.70 0.40
N GLN A 391 8.26 -18.68 1.33
CA GLN A 391 8.06 -18.41 2.74
C GLN A 391 8.95 -17.28 3.22
N TYR A 392 8.45 -16.50 4.16
CA TYR A 392 9.21 -15.44 4.81
C TYR A 392 9.08 -15.53 6.32
N TYR A 393 10.06 -14.99 7.04
CA TYR A 393 10.04 -14.99 8.50
C TYR A 393 9.11 -13.89 9.03
N ASN A 394 8.17 -14.29 9.91
CA ASN A 394 7.31 -13.38 10.65
C ASN A 394 7.78 -13.32 12.10
N GLY A 395 8.44 -12.22 12.49
CA GLY A 395 9.04 -12.06 13.82
C GLY A 395 8.01 -11.97 14.95
N LYS A 396 6.76 -11.59 14.64
CA LYS A 396 5.67 -11.51 15.61
C LYS A 396 5.33 -12.88 16.20
N ILE A 397 5.32 -13.90 15.37
CA ILE A 397 4.99 -15.29 15.77
C ILE A 397 6.21 -16.21 15.81
N HIS A 398 7.42 -15.70 15.55
CA HIS A 398 8.67 -16.46 15.49
C HIS A 398 8.63 -17.69 14.56
N ALA A 399 7.98 -17.53 13.40
CA ALA A 399 7.79 -18.63 12.46
C ALA A 399 7.90 -18.13 11.02
N TYR A 400 8.20 -19.08 10.11
CA TYR A 400 8.10 -18.84 8.68
C TYR A 400 6.65 -19.04 8.24
N VAL A 401 6.15 -18.12 7.42
CA VAL A 401 4.79 -18.15 6.88
C VAL A 401 4.83 -18.08 5.36
N ASP A 402 3.82 -18.66 4.73
CA ASP A 402 3.71 -18.64 3.27
C ASP A 402 3.46 -17.24 2.73
N TYR A 403 4.01 -16.96 1.54
CA TYR A 403 3.65 -15.74 0.82
C TYR A 403 2.15 -15.72 0.53
N PRO A 404 1.49 -14.56 0.66
CA PRO A 404 0.15 -14.42 0.09
C PRO A 404 0.21 -14.75 -1.40
N ILE A 405 -0.80 -15.47 -1.89
CA ILE A 405 -0.86 -15.83 -3.32
C ILE A 405 -0.82 -14.56 -4.22
N TYR A 406 -1.37 -13.46 -3.74
CA TYR A 406 -1.38 -12.19 -4.45
C TYR A 406 0.04 -11.66 -4.71
N ASP A 407 0.95 -11.82 -3.76
CA ASP A 407 2.36 -11.44 -3.92
C ASP A 407 3.03 -12.29 -5.02
N VAL A 408 2.76 -13.59 -5.02
CA VAL A 408 3.31 -14.51 -6.03
C VAL A 408 2.79 -14.15 -7.42
N LEU A 409 1.49 -13.86 -7.55
CA LEU A 409 0.91 -13.42 -8.83
C LEU A 409 1.55 -12.11 -9.31
N GLN A 410 1.82 -11.19 -8.41
CA GLN A 410 2.50 -9.93 -8.73
C GLN A 410 3.93 -10.17 -9.22
N MET A 411 4.67 -11.03 -8.52
CA MET A 411 6.04 -11.39 -8.93
C MET A 411 6.07 -12.01 -10.31
N VAL A 412 5.19 -12.96 -10.57
CA VAL A 412 5.06 -13.63 -11.88
C VAL A 412 4.78 -12.62 -12.99
N GLY A 413 3.98 -11.61 -12.70
CA GLY A 413 3.61 -10.56 -13.66
C GLY A 413 4.79 -9.73 -14.18
N HIS A 414 5.93 -9.73 -13.49
CA HIS A 414 7.14 -9.03 -13.97
C HIS A 414 7.82 -9.76 -15.13
N ALA A 415 7.46 -11.00 -15.42
CA ALA A 415 7.96 -11.76 -16.58
C ALA A 415 7.19 -11.36 -17.85
N ASN A 416 7.29 -10.09 -18.23
CA ASN A 416 6.49 -9.50 -19.28
C ASN A 416 7.25 -8.34 -19.95
N ARG A 417 7.79 -8.61 -21.13
CA ARG A 417 8.48 -7.60 -21.94
C ARG A 417 7.83 -7.52 -23.33
N PRO A 418 6.63 -6.90 -23.44
CA PRO A 418 5.95 -6.79 -24.71
C PRO A 418 6.83 -6.04 -25.73
N LEU A 419 6.76 -6.40 -26.99
CA LEU A 419 7.54 -5.86 -28.09
C LEU A 419 9.04 -6.27 -28.10
N GLN A 420 9.55 -6.87 -27.03
CA GLN A 420 10.94 -7.30 -26.91
C GLN A 420 11.08 -8.82 -26.88
N ASP A 421 10.13 -9.53 -26.28
CA ASP A 421 10.15 -10.98 -26.13
C ASP A 421 8.90 -11.60 -26.74
N ASP A 422 9.07 -12.78 -27.37
CA ASP A 422 7.96 -13.60 -27.86
C ASP A 422 7.33 -14.42 -26.74
N GLU A 423 8.09 -14.71 -25.69
CA GLU A 423 7.61 -15.38 -24.49
C GLU A 423 8.40 -14.92 -23.26
N GLY A 424 7.78 -15.06 -22.10
CA GLY A 424 8.43 -14.89 -20.80
C GLY A 424 8.53 -16.23 -20.09
N ARG A 425 9.39 -16.32 -19.09
CA ARG A 425 9.58 -17.51 -18.27
C ARG A 425 9.60 -17.16 -16.79
N CYS A 426 9.02 -18.05 -15.99
CA CYS A 426 9.03 -17.93 -14.54
C CYS A 426 9.38 -19.28 -13.94
N VAL A 427 10.34 -19.28 -13.00
CA VAL A 427 10.72 -20.46 -12.22
C VAL A 427 10.35 -20.20 -10.77
N ILE A 428 9.46 -21.05 -10.23
CA ILE A 428 9.04 -20.95 -8.84
C ILE A 428 9.68 -22.09 -8.07
N MET A 429 10.52 -21.76 -7.11
CA MET A 429 11.17 -22.70 -6.21
C MET A 429 10.45 -22.69 -4.88
N CYS A 430 9.95 -23.81 -4.45
CA CYS A 430 9.13 -23.90 -3.24
C CYS A 430 9.39 -25.21 -2.52
N GLN A 431 8.85 -25.34 -1.31
CA GLN A 431 8.82 -26.60 -0.62
C GLN A 431 7.98 -27.60 -1.44
N GLY A 432 8.42 -28.84 -1.53
CA GLY A 432 7.79 -29.85 -2.37
C GLY A 432 6.30 -30.04 -2.14
N SER A 433 5.86 -29.89 -0.87
CA SER A 433 4.44 -30.00 -0.50
C SER A 433 3.57 -28.86 -1.07
N LYS A 434 4.16 -27.75 -1.52
CA LYS A 434 3.45 -26.59 -2.07
C LYS A 434 3.33 -26.61 -3.59
N LYS A 435 3.93 -27.55 -4.25
CA LYS A 435 3.95 -27.63 -5.71
C LYS A 435 2.55 -27.67 -6.32
N ASP A 436 1.66 -28.51 -5.78
CA ASP A 436 0.29 -28.62 -6.27
C ASP A 436 -0.54 -27.35 -6.01
N PHE A 437 -0.28 -26.69 -4.91
CA PHE A 437 -0.90 -25.40 -4.58
C PHE A 437 -0.59 -24.35 -5.67
N PHE A 438 0.68 -24.20 -6.03
CA PHE A 438 1.08 -23.23 -7.06
C PHE A 438 0.63 -23.64 -8.45
N LYS A 439 0.62 -24.94 -8.75
CA LYS A 439 0.03 -25.47 -10.00
C LYS A 439 -1.40 -24.99 -10.16
N LYS A 440 -2.20 -25.12 -9.10
CA LYS A 440 -3.60 -24.73 -9.11
C LYS A 440 -3.79 -23.22 -9.26
N PHE A 441 -3.18 -22.43 -8.37
CA PHE A 441 -3.47 -21.00 -8.26
C PHE A 441 -2.76 -20.11 -9.28
N LEU A 442 -1.75 -20.61 -9.97
CA LEU A 442 -1.06 -19.88 -11.03
C LEU A 442 -1.59 -20.22 -12.43
N TYR A 443 -2.20 -21.42 -12.57
CA TYR A 443 -2.69 -21.88 -13.86
C TYR A 443 -4.21 -21.81 -14.00
N GLU A 444 -4.93 -21.88 -12.89
CA GLU A 444 -6.39 -21.79 -12.86
C GLU A 444 -6.82 -20.39 -12.36
N PRO A 445 -8.04 -19.93 -12.73
CA PRO A 445 -8.59 -18.70 -12.18
C PRO A 445 -8.68 -18.74 -10.65
N LEU A 446 -8.42 -17.58 -10.02
CA LEU A 446 -8.39 -17.45 -8.58
C LEU A 446 -9.82 -17.39 -8.00
N PRO A 447 -10.16 -18.16 -6.96
CA PRO A 447 -11.42 -17.98 -6.24
C PRO A 447 -11.29 -16.80 -5.27
N VAL A 448 -12.37 -16.02 -5.12
CA VAL A 448 -12.44 -14.87 -4.21
C VAL A 448 -13.66 -14.97 -3.32
N GLU A 449 -13.45 -14.81 -2.02
CA GLU A 449 -14.51 -14.76 -1.02
C GLU A 449 -14.44 -13.43 -0.24
N SER A 450 -15.55 -13.00 0.32
CA SER A 450 -15.61 -11.83 1.18
C SER A 450 -15.18 -12.19 2.60
N HIS A 451 -14.45 -11.27 3.24
CA HIS A 451 -14.08 -11.37 4.65
C HIS A 451 -14.70 -10.25 5.49
N LEU A 452 -15.70 -9.57 4.93
CA LEU A 452 -16.37 -8.46 5.61
C LEU A 452 -17.10 -8.90 6.89
N ASP A 453 -17.57 -10.13 6.95
CA ASP A 453 -18.29 -10.67 8.10
C ASP A 453 -17.50 -10.59 9.43
N HIS A 454 -16.19 -10.57 9.35
CA HIS A 454 -15.31 -10.43 10.52
C HIS A 454 -14.88 -8.99 10.82
N CYS A 455 -15.21 -8.03 9.97
CA CYS A 455 -14.67 -6.66 9.99
C CYS A 455 -15.74 -5.59 9.78
N MET A 456 -16.98 -5.82 10.21
CA MET A 456 -18.11 -4.90 9.97
C MET A 456 -18.18 -3.74 10.96
N HIS A 457 -17.56 -3.86 12.12
CA HIS A 457 -17.77 -2.97 13.26
C HIS A 457 -17.54 -1.49 12.93
N ASP A 458 -16.38 -1.16 12.39
CA ASP A 458 -16.02 0.23 12.09
C ASP A 458 -16.90 0.83 11.00
N HIS A 459 -17.28 0.01 10.03
CA HIS A 459 -18.15 0.44 8.92
C HIS A 459 -19.57 0.69 9.41
N PHE A 460 -20.10 -0.19 10.27
CA PHE A 460 -21.41 0.01 10.88
C PHE A 460 -21.40 1.23 11.80
N ASN A 461 -20.36 1.39 12.60
CA ASN A 461 -20.24 2.56 13.48
C ASN A 461 -20.27 3.86 12.66
N ALA A 462 -19.52 3.94 11.57
CA ALA A 462 -19.49 5.10 10.69
C ALA A 462 -20.86 5.39 10.06
N GLU A 463 -21.57 4.36 9.62
CA GLU A 463 -22.89 4.50 9.02
C GLU A 463 -23.95 4.91 10.07
N ILE A 464 -23.80 4.48 11.31
CA ILE A 464 -24.67 4.91 12.40
C ILE A 464 -24.41 6.38 12.72
N VAL A 465 -23.15 6.80 12.78
CA VAL A 465 -22.77 8.20 13.02
C VAL A 465 -23.32 9.13 11.94
N THR A 466 -23.25 8.71 10.67
CA THR A 466 -23.79 9.50 9.55
C THR A 466 -25.28 9.31 9.32
N LYS A 467 -25.94 8.50 10.15
CA LYS A 467 -27.38 8.23 10.13
C LYS A 467 -27.88 7.51 8.88
N THR A 468 -27.01 6.79 8.20
CA THR A 468 -27.40 5.84 7.14
C THR A 468 -28.03 4.60 7.76
N ILE A 469 -27.54 4.17 8.92
CA ILE A 469 -28.12 3.09 9.73
C ILE A 469 -28.70 3.71 11.00
N GLU A 470 -30.03 3.66 11.15
CA GLU A 470 -30.74 4.17 12.31
C GLU A 470 -31.43 3.05 13.12
N ASN A 471 -31.51 1.86 12.54
CA ASN A 471 -32.08 0.67 13.19
C ASN A 471 -31.47 -0.61 12.61
N LYS A 472 -31.81 -1.75 13.20
CA LYS A 472 -31.26 -3.06 12.80
C LYS A 472 -31.65 -3.44 11.39
N GLN A 473 -32.85 -3.06 10.93
CA GLN A 473 -33.29 -3.34 9.55
C GLN A 473 -32.41 -2.57 8.54
N ASP A 474 -32.06 -1.33 8.82
CA ASP A 474 -31.16 -0.54 7.99
C ASP A 474 -29.79 -1.23 7.87
N ALA A 475 -29.30 -1.84 8.95
CA ALA A 475 -28.03 -2.57 8.96
C ALA A 475 -28.11 -3.82 8.07
N VAL A 476 -29.22 -4.54 8.12
CA VAL A 476 -29.45 -5.70 7.22
C VAL A 476 -29.50 -5.23 5.77
N ASP A 477 -30.22 -4.15 5.49
CA ASP A 477 -30.33 -3.58 4.14
C ASP A 477 -28.97 -3.14 3.60
N TYR A 478 -28.13 -2.56 4.47
CA TYR A 478 -26.75 -2.21 4.11
C TYR A 478 -25.97 -3.42 3.60
N LEU A 479 -26.08 -4.56 4.28
CA LEU A 479 -25.38 -5.79 3.89
C LEU A 479 -25.80 -6.31 2.52
N THR A 480 -27.03 -6.03 2.07
CA THR A 480 -27.50 -6.50 0.76
C THR A 480 -26.77 -5.85 -0.42
N TRP A 481 -26.07 -4.74 -0.20
CA TRP A 481 -25.25 -4.08 -1.22
C TRP A 481 -23.84 -4.65 -1.32
N THR A 482 -23.43 -5.53 -0.41
CA THR A 482 -22.07 -6.04 -0.29
C THR A 482 -21.84 -7.30 -1.13
N PHE A 483 -20.57 -7.55 -1.42
CA PHE A 483 -20.14 -8.80 -2.03
C PHE A 483 -20.36 -9.99 -1.09
N LEU A 484 -20.26 -9.75 0.21
CA LEU A 484 -20.55 -10.75 1.26
C LEU A 484 -21.93 -11.37 1.06
N TYR A 485 -22.96 -10.54 0.90
CA TYR A 485 -24.34 -11.00 0.70
C TYR A 485 -24.42 -11.96 -0.47
N ARG A 486 -23.78 -11.61 -1.56
CA ARG A 486 -23.82 -12.41 -2.78
C ARG A 486 -23.10 -13.75 -2.59
N ARG A 487 -21.95 -13.72 -1.94
CA ARG A 487 -21.17 -14.95 -1.73
C ARG A 487 -21.83 -15.90 -0.72
N MET A 488 -22.53 -15.39 0.25
CA MET A 488 -23.31 -16.20 1.19
C MET A 488 -24.33 -17.09 0.47
N THR A 489 -24.95 -16.58 -0.59
CA THR A 489 -25.93 -17.36 -1.35
C THR A 489 -25.28 -18.37 -2.28
N GLN A 490 -24.06 -18.11 -2.76
CA GLN A 490 -23.36 -18.95 -3.72
C GLN A 490 -22.43 -19.97 -3.07
N ASN A 491 -21.89 -19.68 -1.89
CA ASN A 491 -20.99 -20.58 -1.17
C ASN A 491 -21.34 -20.59 0.34
N PRO A 492 -22.52 -21.10 0.70
CA PRO A 492 -23.01 -20.98 2.09
C PRO A 492 -22.13 -21.68 3.12
N ASN A 493 -21.50 -22.80 2.78
CA ASN A 493 -20.64 -23.54 3.71
C ASN A 493 -19.43 -22.73 4.17
N TYR A 494 -18.88 -21.89 3.29
CA TYR A 494 -17.76 -21.04 3.63
C TYR A 494 -18.12 -20.06 4.76
N TYR A 495 -19.38 -19.62 4.81
CA TYR A 495 -19.89 -18.66 5.80
C TYR A 495 -20.68 -19.30 6.92
N ASN A 496 -20.58 -20.60 7.07
CA ASN A 496 -21.27 -21.39 8.12
C ASN A 496 -22.80 -21.30 8.07
N LEU A 497 -23.38 -21.08 6.89
CA LEU A 497 -24.82 -21.17 6.73
C LEU A 497 -25.25 -22.63 6.64
N GLN A 498 -26.34 -22.97 7.34
CA GLN A 498 -26.88 -24.32 7.38
C GLN A 498 -27.77 -24.65 6.17
N GLY A 499 -28.06 -23.69 5.33
CA GLY A 499 -28.85 -23.84 4.13
C GLY A 499 -28.91 -22.58 3.29
N VAL A 500 -29.54 -22.68 2.09
CA VAL A 500 -29.61 -21.59 1.11
C VAL A 500 -31.03 -20.99 0.99
N SER A 501 -31.97 -21.40 1.85
CA SER A 501 -33.30 -20.81 1.83
C SER A 501 -33.27 -19.35 2.28
N HIS A 502 -34.28 -18.59 1.85
CA HIS A 502 -34.44 -17.20 2.27
C HIS A 502 -34.40 -17.04 3.80
N ARG A 503 -35.01 -18.00 4.52
CA ARG A 503 -35.03 -18.00 5.98
C ARG A 503 -33.63 -18.16 6.58
N HIS A 504 -32.83 -19.13 6.09
CA HIS A 504 -31.47 -19.34 6.56
C HIS A 504 -30.61 -18.10 6.36
N LEU A 505 -30.70 -17.46 5.19
CA LEU A 505 -29.95 -16.26 4.88
C LEU A 505 -30.38 -15.09 5.78
N SER A 506 -31.68 -14.88 5.93
CA SER A 506 -32.25 -13.82 6.78
C SER A 506 -31.81 -13.97 8.23
N ASP A 507 -31.90 -15.20 8.78
CA ASP A 507 -31.49 -15.50 10.16
C ASP A 507 -29.98 -15.25 10.35
N HIS A 508 -29.16 -15.65 9.39
CA HIS A 508 -27.72 -15.48 9.46
C HIS A 508 -27.32 -13.99 9.41
N LEU A 509 -27.93 -13.21 8.51
CA LEU A 509 -27.70 -11.76 8.43
C LEU A 509 -28.11 -11.05 9.72
N SER A 510 -29.27 -11.42 10.26
CA SER A 510 -29.75 -10.87 11.54
C SER A 510 -28.78 -11.19 12.67
N GLU A 511 -28.26 -12.40 12.72
CA GLU A 511 -27.27 -12.81 13.73
C GLU A 511 -25.96 -12.03 13.61
N LEU A 512 -25.45 -11.83 12.40
CA LEU A 512 -24.25 -11.01 12.15
C LEU A 512 -24.46 -9.56 12.58
N VAL A 513 -25.59 -8.97 12.25
CA VAL A 513 -25.97 -7.61 12.65
C VAL A 513 -26.07 -7.51 14.16
N GLU A 514 -26.79 -8.44 14.82
CA GLU A 514 -26.94 -8.45 16.28
C GLU A 514 -25.60 -8.52 16.99
N GLN A 515 -24.71 -9.42 16.55
CA GLN A 515 -23.39 -9.55 17.17
C GLN A 515 -22.54 -8.30 17.00
N THR A 516 -22.52 -7.73 15.79
CA THR A 516 -21.75 -6.53 15.51
C THR A 516 -22.24 -5.32 16.32
N LEU A 517 -23.55 -5.12 16.35
CA LEU A 517 -24.15 -4.01 17.11
C LEU A 517 -23.98 -4.20 18.62
N SER A 518 -24.08 -5.43 19.11
CA SER A 518 -23.83 -5.76 20.52
C SER A 518 -22.39 -5.41 20.91
N ASP A 519 -21.40 -5.75 20.08
CA ASP A 519 -20.01 -5.42 20.33
C ASP A 519 -19.78 -3.90 20.35
N LEU A 520 -20.43 -3.16 19.46
CA LEU A 520 -20.35 -1.70 19.42
C LEU A 520 -21.03 -1.05 20.63
N GLU A 521 -22.13 -1.63 21.10
CA GLU A 521 -22.79 -1.16 22.33
C GLU A 521 -21.91 -1.41 23.54
N GLN A 522 -21.32 -2.57 23.64
CA GLN A 522 -20.43 -2.93 24.74
C GLN A 522 -19.20 -2.02 24.81
N SER A 523 -18.66 -1.62 23.68
CA SER A 523 -17.54 -0.67 23.61
C SER A 523 -17.96 0.79 23.79
N LYS A 524 -19.25 1.05 24.00
CA LYS A 524 -19.86 2.38 24.21
C LYS A 524 -19.75 3.29 22.97
N CYS A 525 -19.65 2.70 21.80
CA CYS A 525 -19.68 3.45 20.54
C CYS A 525 -21.10 3.84 20.13
N ILE A 526 -22.07 2.99 20.44
CA ILE A 526 -23.49 3.18 20.12
C ILE A 526 -24.38 2.84 21.32
N SER A 527 -25.63 3.30 21.27
CA SER A 527 -26.71 2.82 22.13
C SER A 527 -27.73 2.07 21.28
N ILE A 528 -28.33 1.03 21.90
CA ILE A 528 -29.45 0.28 21.29
C ILE A 528 -30.68 0.57 22.16
N GLU A 529 -31.73 1.15 21.55
CA GLU A 529 -32.96 1.52 22.22
C GLU A 529 -34.11 0.64 21.70
N ASP A 530 -34.97 0.19 22.62
CA ASP A 530 -36.13 -0.67 22.29
C ASP A 530 -35.76 -1.92 21.49
N GLU A 531 -34.56 -2.44 21.69
CA GLU A 531 -34.01 -3.62 21.01
C GLU A 531 -33.95 -3.49 19.47
N MET A 532 -34.20 -2.32 18.92
CA MET A 532 -34.27 -2.11 17.46
C MET A 532 -33.49 -0.89 16.98
N ASP A 533 -33.65 0.25 17.65
CA ASP A 533 -33.09 1.51 17.19
C ASP A 533 -31.66 1.69 17.69
N VAL A 534 -30.80 2.25 16.86
CA VAL A 534 -29.41 2.52 17.20
C VAL A 534 -29.11 4.01 17.07
N ALA A 535 -28.27 4.51 17.98
CA ALA A 535 -27.84 5.89 17.97
C ALA A 535 -26.36 5.98 18.30
N PRO A 536 -25.62 6.95 17.72
CA PRO A 536 -24.20 7.12 18.04
C PRO A 536 -24.01 7.69 19.44
N LEU A 537 -23.01 7.21 20.14
CA LEU A 537 -22.53 7.80 21.38
C LEU A 537 -21.23 8.57 21.11
N ASN A 538 -20.78 9.34 22.09
CA ASN A 538 -19.61 10.20 21.95
C ASN A 538 -18.35 9.45 21.46
N LEU A 539 -18.06 8.29 22.06
CA LEU A 539 -16.89 7.49 21.65
C LEU A 539 -16.99 7.00 20.21
N GLY A 540 -18.18 6.60 19.77
CA GLY A 540 -18.40 6.21 18.38
C GLY A 540 -18.22 7.36 17.41
N MET A 541 -18.68 8.55 17.78
CA MET A 541 -18.49 9.76 16.97
C MET A 541 -17.00 10.12 16.85
N ILE A 542 -16.24 10.03 17.94
CA ILE A 542 -14.80 10.28 17.92
C ILE A 542 -14.08 9.25 17.03
N ALA A 543 -14.42 7.96 17.16
CA ALA A 543 -13.83 6.91 16.35
C ALA A 543 -14.07 7.13 14.85
N ALA A 544 -15.29 7.48 14.48
CA ALA A 544 -15.66 7.75 13.08
C ALA A 544 -15.00 9.03 12.55
N TYR A 545 -14.97 10.09 13.37
CA TYR A 545 -14.38 11.37 12.96
C TYR A 545 -12.89 11.26 12.66
N TYR A 546 -12.13 10.55 13.51
CA TYR A 546 -10.67 10.39 13.33
C TYR A 546 -10.29 9.16 12.52
N TYR A 547 -11.26 8.40 12.04
CA TYR A 547 -11.02 7.17 11.27
C TYR A 547 -10.13 6.19 12.06
N ILE A 548 -10.55 5.86 13.25
CA ILE A 548 -9.84 4.88 14.09
C ILE A 548 -10.73 3.70 14.44
N ASN A 549 -10.10 2.57 14.75
CA ASN A 549 -10.76 1.32 15.06
C ASN A 549 -11.56 1.45 16.37
N TYR A 550 -12.74 0.83 16.43
CA TYR A 550 -13.58 0.86 17.64
C TYR A 550 -12.88 0.25 18.86
N THR A 551 -12.02 -0.76 18.64
CA THR A 551 -11.24 -1.36 19.74
C THR A 551 -10.18 -0.38 20.28
N THR A 552 -9.65 0.48 19.44
CA THR A 552 -8.72 1.53 19.84
C THR A 552 -9.43 2.59 20.70
N ILE A 553 -10.61 3.03 20.28
CA ILE A 553 -11.37 4.01 21.10
C ILE A 553 -11.80 3.40 22.43
N GLU A 554 -12.15 2.11 22.45
CA GLU A 554 -12.41 1.38 23.70
C GLU A 554 -11.17 1.36 24.60
N LEU A 555 -10.01 1.06 24.06
CA LEU A 555 -8.73 1.10 24.77
C LEU A 555 -8.50 2.48 25.39
N PHE A 556 -8.71 3.55 24.62
CA PHE A 556 -8.53 4.92 25.11
C PHE A 556 -9.50 5.22 26.27
N SER A 557 -10.75 4.83 26.10
CA SER A 557 -11.77 5.02 27.15
C SER A 557 -11.42 4.31 28.46
N MET A 558 -10.87 3.10 28.37
CA MET A 558 -10.54 2.27 29.54
C MET A 558 -9.21 2.65 30.20
N SER A 559 -8.25 3.13 29.42
CA SER A 559 -6.86 3.33 29.88
C SER A 559 -6.55 4.77 30.25
N LEU A 560 -7.18 5.75 29.60
CA LEU A 560 -6.98 7.16 29.93
C LEU A 560 -7.69 7.52 31.26
N ASN A 561 -7.04 8.35 32.05
CA ASN A 561 -7.62 8.84 33.31
C ASN A 561 -7.14 10.27 33.61
N ALA A 562 -7.64 10.87 34.70
CA ALA A 562 -7.36 12.24 35.08
C ALA A 562 -5.86 12.50 35.37
N LYS A 563 -5.08 11.46 35.62
CA LYS A 563 -3.67 11.55 36.01
C LYS A 563 -2.71 11.11 34.89
N THR A 564 -3.21 10.78 33.71
CA THR A 564 -2.37 10.32 32.60
C THR A 564 -1.38 11.40 32.16
N LYS A 565 -0.10 11.03 32.05
CA LYS A 565 0.99 11.91 31.62
C LYS A 565 1.55 11.43 30.28
N VAL A 566 2.53 12.14 29.74
CA VAL A 566 3.13 11.85 28.43
C VAL A 566 3.59 10.39 28.31
N ARG A 567 4.23 9.86 29.35
CA ARG A 567 4.68 8.45 29.35
C ARG A 567 3.51 7.48 29.16
N GLY A 568 2.43 7.69 29.92
CA GLY A 568 1.21 6.89 29.81
C GLY A 568 0.52 7.07 28.48
N LEU A 569 0.49 8.29 27.93
CA LEU A 569 -0.06 8.57 26.61
C LEU A 569 0.70 7.83 25.52
N LEU A 570 2.03 7.82 25.57
CA LEU A 570 2.85 7.08 24.60
C LEU A 570 2.56 5.58 24.65
N GLU A 571 2.41 5.02 25.84
CA GLU A 571 2.08 3.60 26.00
C GLU A 571 0.68 3.29 25.44
N ILE A 572 -0.30 4.10 25.76
CA ILE A 572 -1.69 3.91 25.32
C ILE A 572 -1.80 4.02 23.80
N ILE A 573 -1.21 5.05 23.21
CA ILE A 573 -1.23 5.27 21.77
C ILE A 573 -0.49 4.14 21.05
N SER A 574 0.65 3.70 21.57
CA SER A 574 1.42 2.60 20.99
C SER A 574 0.66 1.28 20.97
N ASN A 575 -0.31 1.09 21.86
CA ASN A 575 -1.13 -0.12 21.92
C ASN A 575 -2.38 -0.08 21.02
N ALA A 576 -2.52 0.95 20.21
CA ALA A 576 -3.64 1.07 19.28
C ALA A 576 -3.66 -0.11 18.28
N ALA A 577 -4.86 -0.56 17.93
CA ALA A 577 -5.04 -1.66 16.96
C ALA A 577 -4.42 -1.35 15.59
N GLU A 578 -4.32 -0.09 15.23
CA GLU A 578 -3.71 0.37 13.99
C GLU A 578 -2.25 -0.02 13.84
N TYR A 579 -1.58 -0.35 14.93
CA TYR A 579 -0.14 -0.70 14.94
C TYR A 579 0.11 -2.20 15.08
N GLU A 580 -0.92 -3.02 15.03
CA GLU A 580 -0.80 -4.48 15.16
C GLU A 580 0.07 -5.13 14.09
N ASN A 581 0.08 -4.55 12.90
CA ASN A 581 0.76 -5.12 11.73
C ASN A 581 2.09 -4.44 11.40
N ILE A 582 2.63 -3.63 12.30
CA ILE A 582 3.99 -3.11 12.15
C ILE A 582 4.95 -4.30 12.08
N PRO A 583 5.78 -4.40 11.03
CA PRO A 583 6.57 -5.61 10.81
C PRO A 583 7.65 -5.79 11.87
N ILE A 584 7.86 -7.05 12.28
CA ILE A 584 8.97 -7.48 13.11
C ILE A 584 9.85 -8.40 12.27
N ARG A 585 11.05 -7.97 11.96
CA ARG A 585 11.98 -8.69 11.09
C ARG A 585 12.90 -9.61 11.91
N HIS A 586 13.52 -10.55 11.20
CA HIS A 586 14.45 -11.50 11.82
C HIS A 586 15.64 -10.75 12.45
N HIS A 587 15.99 -11.09 13.69
CA HIS A 587 17.08 -10.47 14.47
C HIS A 587 16.91 -8.98 14.80
N GLU A 588 15.72 -8.44 14.60
CA GLU A 588 15.42 -7.04 14.92
C GLU A 588 15.33 -6.79 16.44
N ASP A 589 15.07 -7.85 17.22
CA ASP A 589 14.97 -7.79 18.68
C ASP A 589 16.21 -7.21 19.34
N ASN A 590 17.41 -7.48 18.83
CA ASN A 590 18.66 -6.92 19.36
C ASN A 590 18.75 -5.42 19.13
N LEU A 591 18.34 -4.94 17.97
CA LEU A 591 18.30 -3.52 17.65
C LEU A 591 17.28 -2.79 18.54
N LEU A 592 16.12 -3.39 18.76
CA LEU A 592 15.07 -2.82 19.62
C LEU A 592 15.49 -2.82 21.09
N ARG A 593 16.22 -3.84 21.54
CA ARG A 593 16.75 -3.90 22.90
C ARG A 593 17.76 -2.77 23.14
N GLN A 594 18.66 -2.54 22.21
CA GLN A 594 19.62 -1.43 22.27
C GLN A 594 18.89 -0.08 22.29
N LEU A 595 17.87 0.06 21.45
CA LEU A 595 17.07 1.27 21.38
C LEU A 595 16.33 1.52 22.70
N SER A 596 15.78 0.47 23.33
CA SER A 596 15.08 0.59 24.61
C SER A 596 15.95 1.12 25.75
N GLN A 597 17.26 0.91 25.67
CA GLN A 597 18.20 1.44 26.64
C GLN A 597 18.50 2.93 26.46
N LYS A 598 18.29 3.44 25.25
CA LYS A 598 18.61 4.84 24.90
C LYS A 598 17.43 5.80 24.99
N VAL A 599 16.20 5.28 24.97
CA VAL A 599 15.00 6.14 25.00
C VAL A 599 14.73 6.68 26.40
N PRO A 600 14.16 7.90 26.53
CA PRO A 600 13.90 8.53 27.84
C PRO A 600 12.92 7.78 28.72
N HIS A 601 11.87 7.20 28.18
CA HIS A 601 10.83 6.48 28.91
C HIS A 601 11.03 4.98 28.79
N LYS A 602 11.58 4.36 29.83
CA LYS A 602 11.85 2.91 29.85
C LYS A 602 10.54 2.12 29.95
N LEU A 603 10.44 1.05 29.17
CA LEU A 603 9.31 0.13 29.23
C LEU A 603 9.55 -0.95 30.29
N THR A 604 8.46 -1.43 30.91
CA THR A 604 8.49 -2.48 31.91
C THR A 604 8.41 -3.84 31.22
N ASN A 605 9.44 -4.68 31.39
CA ASN A 605 9.51 -6.03 30.82
C ASN A 605 9.08 -6.10 29.36
N PRO A 606 9.68 -5.32 28.45
CA PRO A 606 9.25 -5.27 27.05
C PRO A 606 9.54 -6.58 26.33
N LYS A 607 8.61 -7.00 25.50
CA LYS A 607 8.80 -8.11 24.56
C LYS A 607 9.13 -7.51 23.19
N PHE A 608 10.34 -7.73 22.70
CA PHE A 608 10.82 -7.08 21.48
C PHE A 608 10.27 -7.71 20.18
N ASN A 609 9.46 -8.73 20.29
CA ASN A 609 8.68 -9.27 19.18
C ASN A 609 7.26 -8.68 19.11
N ASP A 610 6.93 -7.76 20.01
CA ASP A 610 5.63 -7.11 20.05
C ASP A 610 5.64 -5.84 19.18
N PRO A 611 4.79 -5.74 18.16
CA PRO A 611 4.68 -4.54 17.33
C PRO A 611 4.38 -3.26 18.13
N HIS A 612 3.65 -3.38 19.23
CA HIS A 612 3.30 -2.24 20.08
C HIS A 612 4.49 -1.72 20.88
N VAL A 613 5.36 -2.62 21.33
CA VAL A 613 6.64 -2.23 21.98
C VAL A 613 7.53 -1.54 20.95
N LYS A 614 7.66 -2.09 19.78
CA LYS A 614 8.41 -1.49 18.67
C LYS A 614 7.87 -0.09 18.34
N THR A 615 6.56 0.06 18.26
CA THR A 615 5.90 1.35 18.00
C THR A 615 6.27 2.40 19.04
N ASN A 616 6.21 2.04 20.33
CA ASN A 616 6.59 2.94 21.41
C ASN A 616 8.05 3.38 21.28
N LEU A 617 8.96 2.44 21.05
CA LEU A 617 10.39 2.72 20.92
C LEU A 617 10.67 3.61 19.72
N LEU A 618 10.02 3.37 18.59
CA LEU A 618 10.20 4.20 17.39
C LEU A 618 9.60 5.59 17.54
N LEU A 619 8.49 5.74 18.23
CA LEU A 619 7.94 7.07 18.56
C LEU A 619 8.92 7.87 19.43
N GLN A 620 9.48 7.24 20.48
CA GLN A 620 10.46 7.90 21.32
C GLN A 620 11.75 8.22 20.57
N ALA A 621 12.20 7.33 19.69
CA ALA A 621 13.35 7.58 18.84
C ALA A 621 13.12 8.77 17.89
N HIS A 622 11.91 8.89 17.34
CA HIS A 622 11.52 10.04 16.52
C HIS A 622 11.57 11.34 17.31
N LEU A 623 11.01 11.36 18.53
CA LEU A 623 11.03 12.54 19.39
C LEU A 623 12.45 12.92 19.82
N SER A 624 13.34 11.95 19.92
CA SER A 624 14.76 12.15 20.26
C SER A 624 15.64 12.41 19.04
N ARG A 625 15.07 12.37 17.83
CA ARG A 625 15.77 12.51 16.54
C ARG A 625 16.96 11.56 16.40
N MET A 626 16.76 10.32 16.84
CA MET A 626 17.80 9.29 16.73
C MET A 626 17.98 8.84 15.30
N GLN A 627 19.21 8.55 14.92
CA GLN A 627 19.52 7.93 13.63
C GLN A 627 19.08 6.48 13.64
N LEU A 628 18.24 6.10 12.70
CA LEU A 628 17.72 4.74 12.57
C LEU A 628 18.14 4.15 11.22
N SER A 629 18.16 2.81 11.15
CA SER A 629 18.33 2.13 9.86
C SER A 629 17.18 2.52 8.91
N ALA A 630 17.41 2.38 7.60
CA ALA A 630 16.38 2.72 6.61
C ALA A 630 15.08 1.95 6.82
N GLU A 631 15.16 0.69 7.27
CA GLU A 631 13.98 -0.14 7.57
C GLU A 631 13.20 0.41 8.76
N LEU A 632 13.89 0.72 9.86
CA LEU A 632 13.23 1.30 11.04
C LEU A 632 12.71 2.71 10.76
N GLN A 633 13.38 3.47 9.92
CA GLN A 633 12.91 4.78 9.50
C GLN A 633 11.63 4.67 8.67
N SER A 634 11.55 3.71 7.78
CA SER A 634 10.34 3.42 7.00
C SER A 634 9.17 3.01 7.91
N ASP A 635 9.43 2.15 8.90
CA ASP A 635 8.42 1.75 9.88
C ASP A 635 7.96 2.95 10.72
N THR A 636 8.88 3.84 11.08
CA THR A 636 8.56 5.07 11.81
C THR A 636 7.65 6.00 10.99
N GLU A 637 7.89 6.14 9.70
CA GLU A 637 7.02 6.92 8.81
C GLU A 637 5.61 6.36 8.76
N GLU A 638 5.46 5.03 8.70
CA GLU A 638 4.17 4.37 8.76
C GLU A 638 3.45 4.66 10.10
N ILE A 639 4.17 4.58 11.21
CA ILE A 639 3.64 4.90 12.54
C ILE A 639 3.17 6.35 12.61
N LEU A 640 3.99 7.28 12.12
CA LEU A 640 3.68 8.71 12.14
C LEU A 640 2.48 9.08 11.27
N SER A 641 2.24 8.33 10.20
CA SER A 641 1.08 8.58 9.33
C SER A 641 -0.25 8.44 10.06
N LYS A 642 -0.28 7.71 11.18
CA LYS A 642 -1.47 7.46 11.99
C LYS A 642 -1.43 8.14 13.37
N ALA A 643 -0.25 8.56 13.81
CA ALA A 643 -0.03 9.00 15.18
C ALA A 643 -0.86 10.24 15.55
N ILE A 644 -0.92 11.25 14.70
CA ILE A 644 -1.60 12.51 14.99
C ILE A 644 -3.10 12.29 15.20
N ARG A 645 -3.75 11.52 14.34
CA ARG A 645 -5.20 11.26 14.49
C ARG A 645 -5.51 10.48 15.76
N LEU A 646 -4.63 9.55 16.15
CA LEU A 646 -4.77 8.81 17.42
C LEU A 646 -4.61 9.73 18.62
N ILE A 647 -3.64 10.63 18.60
CA ILE A 647 -3.41 11.61 19.68
C ILE A 647 -4.60 12.57 19.78
N GLN A 648 -5.09 13.07 18.66
CA GLN A 648 -6.26 13.96 18.62
C GLN A 648 -7.51 13.27 19.16
N ALA A 649 -7.69 11.99 18.87
CA ALA A 649 -8.78 11.21 19.44
C ALA A 649 -8.65 11.12 20.97
N CYS A 650 -7.42 10.93 21.48
CA CYS A 650 -7.17 10.99 22.92
C CYS A 650 -7.55 12.34 23.52
N VAL A 651 -7.23 13.44 22.86
CA VAL A 651 -7.61 14.79 23.31
C VAL A 651 -9.12 14.89 23.44
N ASP A 652 -9.87 14.42 22.45
CA ASP A 652 -11.33 14.47 22.48
C ASP A 652 -11.93 13.61 23.58
N VAL A 653 -11.39 12.41 23.81
CA VAL A 653 -11.82 11.54 24.91
C VAL A 653 -11.56 12.22 26.27
N LEU A 654 -10.38 12.78 26.46
CA LEU A 654 -9.98 13.45 27.68
C LEU A 654 -10.81 14.71 27.93
N SER A 655 -11.07 15.49 26.89
CA SER A 655 -11.91 16.70 26.97
C SER A 655 -13.34 16.36 27.32
N SER A 656 -13.88 15.28 26.75
CA SER A 656 -15.24 14.81 27.06
C SER A 656 -15.42 14.41 28.51
N ASN A 657 -14.35 13.95 29.16
CA ASN A 657 -14.35 13.59 30.56
C ASN A 657 -14.05 14.78 31.50
N GLY A 658 -13.77 15.96 30.95
CA GLY A 658 -13.43 17.13 31.73
C GLY A 658 -12.04 17.11 32.35
N TRP A 659 -11.13 16.30 31.85
CA TRP A 659 -9.78 16.14 32.36
C TRP A 659 -8.81 17.08 31.64
N LEU A 660 -8.66 18.29 32.12
CA LEU A 660 -7.87 19.33 31.48
C LEU A 660 -6.38 18.98 31.40
N SER A 661 -5.77 18.57 32.51
CA SER A 661 -4.33 18.33 32.56
C SER A 661 -3.86 17.27 31.54
N PRO A 662 -4.46 16.06 31.47
CA PRO A 662 -4.06 15.10 30.46
C PRO A 662 -4.45 15.51 29.03
N ALA A 663 -5.53 16.29 28.85
CA ALA A 663 -5.90 16.82 27.55
C ALA A 663 -4.81 17.75 27.00
N LEU A 664 -4.28 18.63 27.86
CA LEU A 664 -3.15 19.50 27.50
C LEU A 664 -1.87 18.71 27.22
N ALA A 665 -1.62 17.64 28.01
CA ALA A 665 -0.49 16.75 27.77
C ALA A 665 -0.58 16.05 26.40
N ALA A 666 -1.79 15.64 26.01
CA ALA A 666 -2.02 15.02 24.69
C ALA A 666 -1.85 16.03 23.54
N MET A 667 -2.33 17.26 23.71
CA MET A 667 -2.12 18.35 22.75
C MET A 667 -0.62 18.63 22.57
N GLU A 668 0.10 18.68 23.68
CA GLU A 668 1.55 18.85 23.67
C GLU A 668 2.26 17.69 22.95
N LEU A 669 1.81 16.46 23.19
CA LEU A 669 2.36 15.29 22.50
C LEU A 669 2.15 15.38 20.99
N ALA A 670 1.01 15.87 20.52
CA ALA A 670 0.75 16.08 19.10
C ALA A 670 1.76 17.06 18.50
N GLN A 671 2.06 18.14 19.21
CA GLN A 671 3.07 19.10 18.79
C GLN A 671 4.48 18.48 18.78
N MET A 672 4.81 17.70 19.79
CA MET A 672 6.09 17.01 19.91
C MET A 672 6.31 16.06 18.72
N VAL A 673 5.30 15.29 18.37
CA VAL A 673 5.36 14.33 17.24
C VAL A 673 5.55 15.09 15.92
N THR A 674 4.82 16.17 15.73
CA THR A 674 4.90 17.00 14.53
C THR A 674 6.28 17.64 14.37
N GLN A 675 6.86 18.13 15.48
CA GLN A 675 8.15 18.80 15.49
C GLN A 675 9.34 17.85 15.60
N ALA A 676 9.10 16.58 15.94
CA ALA A 676 10.14 15.62 16.28
C ALA A 676 11.06 16.14 17.38
N MET A 677 10.46 16.55 18.51
CA MET A 677 11.22 17.03 19.66
C MET A 677 10.42 16.82 20.94
N TRP A 678 11.12 16.70 22.08
CA TRP A 678 10.52 16.63 23.40
C TRP A 678 10.12 18.04 23.86
N SER A 679 9.12 18.12 24.76
CA SER A 679 8.65 19.39 25.31
C SER A 679 9.73 20.19 26.04
N LYS A 680 10.69 19.49 26.66
CA LYS A 680 11.82 20.09 27.36
C LYS A 680 12.93 20.61 26.45
N ASP A 681 12.92 20.23 25.19
CA ASP A 681 13.96 20.61 24.23
C ASP A 681 13.85 22.11 23.91
N SER A 682 14.98 22.71 23.55
CA SER A 682 15.01 24.10 23.12
C SER A 682 14.16 24.32 21.87
N TYR A 683 13.41 25.42 21.82
CA TYR A 683 12.64 25.81 20.65
C TYR A 683 13.49 26.02 19.39
N LEU A 684 14.79 26.26 19.58
CA LEU A 684 15.74 26.39 18.48
C LEU A 684 15.89 25.09 17.67
N LYS A 685 15.52 23.96 18.26
CA LYS A 685 15.48 22.68 17.55
C LYS A 685 14.53 22.66 16.34
N GLN A 686 13.58 23.57 16.27
CA GLN A 686 12.66 23.72 15.14
C GLN A 686 13.36 24.26 13.89
N LEU A 687 14.47 24.96 14.06
CA LEU A 687 15.17 25.59 12.94
C LEU A 687 15.90 24.55 12.08
N PRO A 688 15.83 24.69 10.74
CA PRO A 688 16.55 23.79 9.85
C PRO A 688 18.06 23.89 10.06
N HIS A 689 18.75 22.76 9.91
CA HIS A 689 20.21 22.63 10.04
C HIS A 689 20.79 22.87 11.43
N PHE A 690 19.95 23.09 12.44
CA PHE A 690 20.43 23.28 13.81
C PHE A 690 20.76 21.92 14.47
N THR A 691 21.99 21.77 14.92
CA THR A 691 22.45 20.63 15.73
C THR A 691 22.53 21.04 17.20
N SER A 692 22.80 20.09 18.08
CA SER A 692 23.02 20.36 19.52
C SER A 692 24.09 21.40 19.74
N GLU A 693 25.13 21.40 18.91
CA GLU A 693 26.24 22.36 18.98
C GLU A 693 25.78 23.77 18.65
N HIS A 694 24.97 23.94 17.60
CA HIS A 694 24.40 25.23 17.25
C HIS A 694 23.51 25.79 18.37
N ILE A 695 22.67 24.94 18.96
CA ILE A 695 21.79 25.29 20.06
C ILE A 695 22.60 25.72 21.29
N LYS A 696 23.66 25.00 21.60
CA LYS A 696 24.54 25.33 22.72
C LYS A 696 25.21 26.71 22.54
N ARG A 697 25.71 26.98 21.34
CA ARG A 697 26.31 28.30 21.03
C ARG A 697 25.31 29.43 21.20
N CYS A 698 24.08 29.23 20.74
CA CYS A 698 23.02 30.19 20.90
C CYS A 698 22.66 30.40 22.37
N THR A 699 22.51 29.33 23.13
CA THR A 699 22.15 29.38 24.56
C THR A 699 23.24 30.09 25.36
N ASP A 700 24.52 29.85 25.07
CA ASP A 700 25.65 30.48 25.73
C ASP A 700 25.68 32.01 25.53
N LYS A 701 25.04 32.50 24.47
CA LYS A 701 24.92 33.95 24.19
C LYS A 701 23.55 34.51 24.50
N GLY A 702 22.72 33.79 25.24
CA GLY A 702 21.41 34.26 25.65
C GLY A 702 20.34 34.21 24.57
N VAL A 703 20.61 33.54 23.46
CA VAL A 703 19.66 33.34 22.36
C VAL A 703 18.93 32.03 22.59
N GLU A 704 17.64 32.11 22.99
CA GLU A 704 16.86 30.94 23.42
C GLU A 704 15.61 30.69 22.58
N SER A 705 15.19 31.66 21.76
CA SER A 705 13.98 31.51 20.96
C SER A 705 14.23 31.83 19.48
N VAL A 706 13.30 31.39 18.64
CA VAL A 706 13.34 31.72 17.21
C VAL A 706 13.24 33.24 17.01
N PHE A 707 12.46 33.92 17.84
CA PHE A 707 12.33 35.39 17.80
C PHE A 707 13.66 36.08 18.10
N ASP A 708 14.46 35.54 19.03
CA ASP A 708 15.78 36.06 19.33
C ASP A 708 16.69 36.00 18.09
N ILE A 709 16.62 34.91 17.32
CA ILE A 709 17.35 34.74 16.06
C ILE A 709 16.89 35.78 15.04
N MET A 710 15.59 36.05 14.96
CA MET A 710 14.99 36.97 14.00
C MET A 710 15.37 38.42 14.31
N GLU A 711 15.54 38.77 15.60
CA GLU A 711 15.87 40.12 16.05
C GLU A 711 17.36 40.47 15.93
N MET A 712 18.22 39.49 15.71
CA MET A 712 19.66 39.69 15.59
C MET A 712 20.04 40.46 14.32
N GLU A 713 21.10 41.23 14.38
CA GLU A 713 21.74 41.84 13.19
C GLU A 713 22.34 40.72 12.32
N ASP A 714 22.35 40.93 11.00
CA ASP A 714 22.81 39.93 10.04
C ASP A 714 24.24 39.47 10.30
N GLU A 715 25.13 40.39 10.67
CA GLU A 715 26.53 40.07 10.95
C GLU A 715 26.69 39.23 12.20
N GLU A 716 25.95 39.54 13.28
CA GLU A 716 25.96 38.78 14.52
C GLU A 716 25.38 37.39 14.32
N ARG A 717 24.31 37.31 13.53
CA ARG A 717 23.64 36.02 13.21
C ARG A 717 24.57 35.11 12.44
N THR A 718 25.22 35.62 11.41
CA THR A 718 26.15 34.87 10.58
C THR A 718 27.34 34.36 11.41
N ALA A 719 27.88 35.19 12.30
CA ALA A 719 28.98 34.82 13.18
C ALA A 719 28.58 33.75 14.20
N LEU A 720 27.36 33.83 14.75
CA LEU A 720 26.85 32.88 15.73
C LEU A 720 26.53 31.53 15.13
N LEU A 721 25.83 31.49 14.00
CA LEU A 721 25.31 30.27 13.39
C LEU A 721 26.40 29.47 12.69
N GLN A 722 27.37 30.11 12.07
CA GLN A 722 28.48 29.45 11.34
C GLN A 722 27.99 28.40 10.34
N LEU A 723 26.88 28.70 9.67
CA LEU A 723 26.28 27.83 8.65
C LEU A 723 26.68 28.30 7.25
N PRO A 724 26.73 27.38 6.26
CA PRO A 724 26.89 27.75 4.87
C PRO A 724 25.76 28.69 4.41
N GLU A 725 26.03 29.53 3.44
CA GLU A 725 25.08 30.53 2.94
C GLU A 725 23.74 29.96 2.52
N ALA A 726 23.75 28.78 1.86
CA ALA A 726 22.54 28.08 1.46
C ALA A 726 21.68 27.66 2.67
N GLN A 727 22.33 27.21 3.75
CA GLN A 727 21.63 26.80 4.98
C GLN A 727 21.10 28.00 5.76
N ILE A 728 21.83 29.12 5.74
CA ILE A 728 21.35 30.38 6.34
C ILE A 728 20.09 30.86 5.59
N ALA A 729 20.05 30.71 4.28
CA ALA A 729 18.87 31.03 3.48
C ALA A 729 17.66 30.16 3.88
N ASP A 730 17.88 28.87 4.17
CA ASP A 730 16.84 27.96 4.66
C ASP A 730 16.30 28.40 6.02
N VAL A 731 17.19 28.82 6.92
CA VAL A 731 16.81 29.35 8.25
C VAL A 731 16.00 30.63 8.09
N ALA A 732 16.41 31.52 7.20
CA ALA A 732 15.69 32.78 6.91
C ALA A 732 14.27 32.49 6.38
N ARG A 733 14.12 31.54 5.45
CA ARG A 733 12.81 31.16 4.92
C ARG A 733 11.92 30.59 6.02
N PHE A 734 12.46 29.77 6.91
CA PHE A 734 11.71 29.24 8.06
C PHE A 734 11.26 30.36 8.99
N CYS A 735 12.15 31.28 9.35
CA CYS A 735 11.83 32.41 10.22
C CYS A 735 10.77 33.35 9.63
N ASN A 736 10.80 33.57 8.30
CA ASN A 736 9.81 34.40 7.63
C ASN A 736 8.40 33.83 7.67
N ARG A 737 8.27 32.51 7.83
CA ARG A 737 6.99 31.82 7.94
C ARG A 737 6.63 31.43 9.38
N TYR A 738 7.50 31.74 10.33
CA TYR A 738 7.29 31.38 11.72
C TYR A 738 6.10 32.16 12.29
N PRO A 739 5.08 31.47 12.86
CA PRO A 739 3.88 32.14 13.35
C PRO A 739 4.17 33.02 14.56
N ASN A 740 3.60 34.21 14.55
CA ASN A 740 3.60 35.13 15.69
C ASN A 740 2.15 35.30 16.15
N ILE A 741 1.75 34.46 17.11
CA ILE A 741 0.37 34.41 17.60
C ILE A 741 0.33 34.96 19.02
N GLU A 742 -0.51 35.97 19.23
CA GLU A 742 -0.81 36.51 20.55
C GLU A 742 -2.20 36.02 20.96
N LEU A 743 -2.26 35.36 22.11
CA LEU A 743 -3.52 34.90 22.70
C LEU A 743 -3.80 35.73 23.94
N SER A 744 -5.02 36.23 24.03
CA SER A 744 -5.50 36.94 25.23
C SER A 744 -6.86 36.39 25.64
N TYR A 745 -7.20 36.55 26.89
CA TYR A 745 -8.51 36.17 27.40
C TYR A 745 -9.02 37.24 28.41
N GLU A 746 -10.32 37.34 28.46
CA GLU A 746 -10.99 38.16 29.47
C GLU A 746 -11.98 37.28 30.25
N VAL A 747 -11.99 37.45 31.54
CA VAL A 747 -12.99 36.79 32.41
C VAL A 747 -14.25 37.64 32.39
N GLY A 748 -15.29 37.17 31.70
CA GLY A 748 -16.59 37.81 31.69
C GLY A 748 -17.42 37.51 32.90
N ASP A 749 -18.34 38.44 33.29
CA ASP A 749 -19.31 38.16 34.32
C ASP A 749 -20.25 37.04 33.89
N ARG A 750 -20.70 36.22 34.88
CA ARG A 750 -21.61 35.08 34.63
C ARG A 750 -22.86 35.44 33.82
N ASP A 751 -23.32 36.69 33.94
CA ASP A 751 -24.52 37.19 33.28
C ASP A 751 -24.30 37.53 31.79
N SER A 752 -23.06 37.55 31.29
CA SER A 752 -22.72 37.81 29.90
C SER A 752 -22.48 36.56 29.06
N ILE A 753 -22.52 35.36 29.67
CA ILE A 753 -22.40 34.09 28.97
C ILE A 753 -23.81 33.63 28.56
N ARG A 754 -24.15 33.85 27.30
CA ARG A 754 -25.40 33.31 26.66
C ARG A 754 -25.07 32.10 25.81
#